data_5a1ccd4b2938508111496ca11cbb11fe
#
_entry.id   5a1ccd4b2938508111496ca11cbb11fe
#
_cell.length_a   1.000
_cell.length_b   1.000
_cell.length_c   1.000
_cell.angle_alpha   90.00
_cell.angle_beta   90.00
_cell.angle_gamma   90.00
#
_symmetry.space_group_name_H-M   'P 1'
#
loop_
_entity.id
_entity.type
_entity.pdbx_description
1 polymer ?
#
loop_
_entity_poly.entity_id
_entity_poly.type
_entity_poly.pdbx_seq_one_letter_code
_entity_poly.pdbx_strand_id
1 'polypeptide(L)'
;MKSSLMIAAGLLAATSAYGKDPSYIGTIETVAGEATDDMARGTVFLDANRNSVFDAEETGIAGVMVSNGREVVVTGEDGSYELPAYADMNVFVTSPAGYTPPVNEVMVPQFAYIHKEDGSPDLRFGGIAPTGPLPAAINFPMIEDESDRADFECLVFGDAQPYFNMQVSYVRETAGNMLAGRDMSNTECLLFAGDVMGDDLSLYPRFQEIIAIGQTPQYYVAGNHDLDFDAETDADSFDTFRQAWGPEYYSFDIGNVHFVVLDNVRYPCNGVDDHPFCDPSESPTYNGIITDRQLVWLENDLAHVPEDRLIVISAHIPFQTFTDNDAAKHQTDNFDALVAILGDRPVLGLSGHTHTTENILTGEYYEGWEENTGVGEAPFHQIVTGALSGSWWAGSLNDDFVPGVPQRLGSPRGYYVLEFSGSDYVETYQSFTHDHDEQFHVSFNTPRYREWAQRLMGFVEAYGETRGNIVPPLSINDLGDLHMITREDLEDGTWGVVNVWNGTQDAVVTLSINGGDPMPATRTQAGEGEAKLSSIEVSDPYAVVRQMTDTRRALQSASGDNGYQVFQGAIWRGRVGPLDPWLWTTSSQHLWTADLPADLPAGIHSLTVEVSDHHGRVYTDTIAFEIVEEIPEMGWQEELWD
;
A
#
# COMPACT_ATOMS: atom_id res chain seq x y z
N MET A 1 63.94 13.32 -4.78
CA MET A 1 63.15 12.85 -5.93
C MET A 1 61.79 12.48 -5.42
N LYS A 2 60.80 13.35 -5.63
CA LYS A 2 59.39 13.14 -5.28
C LYS A 2 58.68 12.74 -6.56
N SER A 3 58.21 11.51 -6.68
CA SER A 3 57.37 11.06 -7.78
C SER A 3 55.93 11.31 -7.39
N SER A 4 55.28 12.23 -8.09
CA SER A 4 53.86 12.47 -8.01
C SER A 4 53.14 11.45 -8.90
N LEU A 5 52.29 10.64 -8.29
CA LEU A 5 51.37 9.74 -9.00
C LEU A 5 50.11 10.54 -9.28
N MET A 6 49.84 10.88 -10.54
CA MET A 6 48.55 11.37 -10.99
C MET A 6 47.62 10.17 -11.16
N ILE A 7 46.59 10.10 -10.34
CA ILE A 7 45.46 9.21 -10.56
C ILE A 7 44.50 9.96 -11.50
N ALA A 8 44.42 9.52 -12.74
CA ALA A 8 43.38 9.92 -13.66
C ALA A 8 42.08 9.23 -13.25
N ALA A 9 41.13 9.98 -12.72
CA ALA A 9 39.76 9.51 -12.59
C ALA A 9 39.14 9.48 -13.99
N GLY A 10 39.03 8.29 -14.56
CA GLY A 10 38.21 8.06 -15.75
C GLY A 10 36.75 8.03 -15.32
N LEU A 11 35.97 9.05 -15.68
CA LEU A 11 34.53 8.92 -15.76
C LEU A 11 34.24 7.88 -16.86
N LEU A 12 33.81 6.69 -16.45
CA LEU A 12 33.06 5.81 -17.34
C LEU A 12 31.66 6.42 -17.44
N ALA A 13 31.38 7.09 -18.54
CA ALA A 13 30.02 7.31 -18.99
C ALA A 13 29.46 5.92 -19.33
N ALA A 14 28.69 5.34 -18.45
CA ALA A 14 27.81 4.23 -18.78
C ALA A 14 26.75 4.81 -19.73
N THR A 15 26.81 4.45 -20.99
CA THR A 15 25.71 4.63 -21.93
C THR A 15 24.61 3.71 -21.47
N SER A 16 23.61 4.24 -20.77
CA SER A 16 22.35 3.56 -20.52
C SER A 16 21.65 3.39 -21.87
N ALA A 17 21.67 2.19 -22.39
CA ALA A 17 20.72 1.79 -23.40
C ALA A 17 19.40 1.51 -22.67
N TYR A 18 18.34 2.22 -23.05
CA TYR A 18 16.94 2.05 -22.65
C TYR A 18 16.60 2.50 -21.23
N GLY A 19 15.81 3.56 -21.10
CA GLY A 19 15.16 3.97 -19.89
C GLY A 19 15.06 5.48 -19.73
N LYS A 20 14.15 5.88 -18.86
CA LYS A 20 13.91 7.22 -18.35
C LYS A 20 15.16 8.08 -18.37
N ASP A 21 14.99 9.32 -18.72
CA ASP A 21 16.04 10.30 -18.55
C ASP A 21 15.91 10.99 -17.17
N PRO A 22 16.46 10.41 -16.09
CA PRO A 22 16.38 10.96 -14.74
C PRO A 22 17.14 12.29 -14.62
N SER A 23 17.80 12.73 -15.68
CA SER A 23 18.52 14.00 -15.75
C SER A 23 17.64 15.20 -16.14
N TYR A 24 16.37 15.00 -16.48
CA TYR A 24 15.47 16.11 -16.75
C TYR A 24 14.91 16.69 -15.44
N ILE A 25 15.78 17.39 -14.70
CA ILE A 25 15.39 18.11 -13.50
C ILE A 25 14.94 19.51 -13.90
N GLY A 26 13.72 19.88 -13.46
CA GLY A 26 13.12 21.16 -13.83
C GLY A 26 11.83 21.42 -13.06
N THR A 27 11.03 22.34 -13.55
CA THR A 27 9.74 22.71 -12.96
C THR A 27 8.80 23.23 -14.04
N ILE A 28 7.54 23.48 -13.69
CA ILE A 28 6.62 24.24 -14.54
C ILE A 28 7.08 25.70 -14.68
N GLU A 29 6.68 26.37 -15.76
CA GLU A 29 6.93 27.81 -15.93
C GLU A 29 5.66 28.60 -15.58
N THR A 30 5.79 29.62 -14.72
CA THR A 30 4.75 30.63 -14.50
C THR A 30 5.19 31.96 -15.11
N VAL A 31 4.38 32.46 -16.05
CA VAL A 31 4.67 33.74 -16.72
C VAL A 31 4.18 34.89 -15.85
N ALA A 32 5.08 35.85 -15.54
CA ALA A 32 4.79 37.00 -14.70
C ALA A 32 3.68 37.89 -15.29
N GLY A 33 2.81 38.40 -14.41
CA GLY A 33 1.62 39.18 -14.76
C GLY A 33 0.40 38.56 -14.15
N GLU A 34 -0.74 39.22 -14.23
CA GLU A 34 -2.02 38.74 -13.75
C GLU A 34 -2.89 38.33 -14.94
N ALA A 35 -3.64 37.26 -14.79
CA ALA A 35 -4.67 36.89 -15.75
C ALA A 35 -5.70 38.07 -15.85
N THR A 36 -6.12 38.37 -17.07
CA THR A 36 -7.04 39.52 -17.31
C THR A 36 -8.51 39.18 -17.13
N ASP A 37 -8.81 37.92 -16.89
CA ASP A 37 -10.14 37.34 -16.68
C ASP A 37 -10.01 36.06 -15.85
N ASP A 38 -11.14 35.47 -15.48
CA ASP A 38 -11.21 34.25 -14.66
C ASP A 38 -10.86 32.98 -15.50
N MET A 39 -9.72 32.99 -16.18
CA MET A 39 -9.26 31.87 -17.02
C MET A 39 -7.77 31.56 -16.78
N ALA A 40 -7.46 30.32 -16.52
CA ALA A 40 -6.10 29.78 -16.53
C ALA A 40 -5.69 29.44 -17.97
N ARG A 41 -4.51 29.91 -18.40
CA ARG A 41 -3.98 29.71 -19.75
C ARG A 41 -2.53 29.34 -19.72
N GLY A 42 -2.07 28.72 -20.78
CA GLY A 42 -0.67 28.41 -20.98
C GLY A 42 -0.43 27.56 -22.22
N THR A 43 0.76 27.01 -22.27
CA THR A 43 1.21 26.15 -23.38
C THR A 43 1.87 24.90 -22.79
N VAL A 44 1.50 23.74 -23.31
CA VAL A 44 2.29 22.53 -23.15
C VAL A 44 3.29 22.48 -24.29
N PHE A 45 4.58 22.38 -24.01
CA PHE A 45 5.63 22.57 -25.00
C PHE A 45 6.77 21.54 -24.90
N LEU A 46 7.44 21.32 -26.02
CA LEU A 46 8.64 20.49 -26.09
C LEU A 46 9.86 21.33 -25.64
N ASP A 47 10.33 21.06 -24.43
CA ASP A 47 11.51 21.72 -23.85
C ASP A 47 12.80 21.09 -24.41
N ALA A 48 13.19 21.53 -25.59
CA ALA A 48 14.31 20.96 -26.33
C ALA A 48 15.67 21.23 -25.68
N ASN A 49 15.79 22.32 -24.93
CA ASN A 49 17.02 22.72 -24.24
C ASN A 49 17.03 22.40 -22.74
N ARG A 50 15.91 21.87 -22.19
CA ARG A 50 15.73 21.43 -20.82
C ARG A 50 15.94 22.53 -19.77
N ASN A 51 15.49 23.73 -20.08
CA ASN A 51 15.58 24.86 -19.16
C ASN A 51 14.27 25.20 -18.46
N SER A 52 13.18 24.46 -18.75
CA SER A 52 11.82 24.65 -18.24
C SER A 52 11.20 26.01 -18.57
N VAL A 53 11.65 26.68 -19.63
CA VAL A 53 11.15 27.99 -20.10
C VAL A 53 10.74 27.89 -21.55
N PHE A 54 9.52 28.31 -21.89
CA PHE A 54 9.04 28.28 -23.27
C PHE A 54 9.73 29.33 -24.14
N ASP A 55 10.78 28.91 -24.84
CA ASP A 55 11.57 29.75 -25.71
C ASP A 55 10.93 29.92 -27.11
N ALA A 56 11.27 31.02 -27.78
CA ALA A 56 10.68 31.36 -29.09
C ALA A 56 10.96 30.34 -30.23
N GLU A 57 11.92 29.46 -30.04
CA GLU A 57 12.31 28.41 -31.00
C GLU A 57 11.68 27.04 -30.66
N GLU A 58 11.00 26.93 -29.54
CA GLU A 58 10.34 25.73 -29.09
C GLU A 58 8.91 25.63 -29.63
N THR A 59 8.39 24.42 -29.64
CA THR A 59 7.09 24.13 -30.23
C THR A 59 6.11 23.60 -29.18
N GLY A 60 4.87 24.05 -29.27
CA GLY A 60 3.79 23.46 -28.46
C GLY A 60 3.51 22.01 -28.86
N ILE A 61 3.00 21.25 -27.90
CA ILE A 61 2.59 19.85 -28.06
C ILE A 61 1.07 19.82 -28.15
N ALA A 62 0.55 19.38 -29.29
CA ALA A 62 -0.89 19.23 -29.51
C ALA A 62 -1.42 17.92 -28.91
N GLY A 63 -2.70 17.91 -28.53
CA GLY A 63 -3.38 16.70 -28.10
C GLY A 63 -3.14 16.29 -26.66
N VAL A 64 -2.53 17.14 -25.83
CA VAL A 64 -2.29 16.88 -24.39
C VAL A 64 -3.49 17.31 -23.58
N MET A 65 -3.96 16.47 -22.68
CA MET A 65 -5.01 16.81 -21.73
C MET A 65 -4.49 17.74 -20.63
N VAL A 66 -5.23 18.82 -20.36
CA VAL A 66 -4.96 19.76 -19.27
C VAL A 66 -6.23 19.95 -18.46
N SER A 67 -6.10 19.89 -17.15
CA SER A 67 -7.23 20.00 -16.22
C SER A 67 -7.04 21.12 -15.19
N ASN A 68 -8.16 21.64 -14.65
CA ASN A 68 -8.22 22.49 -13.46
C ASN A 68 -8.77 21.73 -12.22
N GLY A 69 -8.78 20.40 -12.29
CA GLY A 69 -9.38 19.54 -11.27
C GLY A 69 -10.90 19.38 -11.39
N ARG A 70 -11.51 19.83 -12.53
CA ARG A 70 -12.92 19.60 -12.86
C ARG A 70 -13.13 19.50 -14.36
N GLU A 71 -12.83 20.56 -15.09
CA GLU A 71 -12.82 20.56 -16.56
C GLU A 71 -11.52 19.97 -17.08
N VAL A 72 -11.61 19.29 -18.22
CA VAL A 72 -10.46 18.77 -18.99
C VAL A 72 -10.57 19.30 -20.40
N VAL A 73 -9.49 19.88 -20.91
CA VAL A 73 -9.37 20.35 -22.28
C VAL A 73 -8.17 19.68 -22.94
N VAL A 74 -8.18 19.66 -24.28
CA VAL A 74 -7.06 19.12 -25.07
C VAL A 74 -6.35 20.29 -25.76
N THR A 75 -5.01 20.32 -25.68
CA THR A 75 -4.21 21.38 -26.29
C THR A 75 -4.40 21.48 -27.81
N GLY A 76 -4.42 22.72 -28.31
CA GLY A 76 -4.45 23.02 -29.74
C GLY A 76 -3.17 22.64 -30.49
N GLU A 77 -3.15 22.88 -31.83
CA GLU A 77 -1.98 22.58 -32.69
C GLU A 77 -0.70 23.30 -32.23
N ASP A 78 -0.84 24.42 -31.54
CA ASP A 78 0.26 25.24 -30.99
C ASP A 78 0.55 24.93 -29.49
N GLY A 79 -0.04 23.88 -28.94
CA GLY A 79 0.11 23.47 -27.56
C GLY A 79 -0.67 24.32 -26.56
N SER A 80 -1.41 25.34 -27.01
CA SER A 80 -2.14 26.24 -26.11
C SER A 80 -3.38 25.59 -25.51
N TYR A 81 -3.72 26.04 -24.28
CA TYR A 81 -4.93 25.66 -23.55
C TYR A 81 -5.56 26.82 -22.82
N GLU A 82 -6.84 26.70 -22.50
CA GLU A 82 -7.62 27.65 -21.70
C GLU A 82 -8.67 26.92 -20.87
N LEU A 83 -8.73 27.19 -19.56
CA LEU A 83 -9.62 26.57 -18.57
C LEU A 83 -10.23 27.63 -17.64
N PRO A 84 -11.47 27.46 -17.16
CA PRO A 84 -12.00 28.31 -16.09
C PRO A 84 -11.09 28.27 -14.86
N ALA A 85 -10.93 29.43 -14.19
CA ALA A 85 -10.16 29.53 -12.97
C ALA A 85 -11.07 29.48 -11.73
N TYR A 86 -10.59 28.84 -10.68
CA TYR A 86 -11.19 28.76 -9.36
C TYR A 86 -10.22 29.30 -8.33
N ALA A 87 -10.72 29.83 -7.21
CA ALA A 87 -9.91 30.39 -6.14
C ALA A 87 -8.97 29.36 -5.47
N ASP A 88 -9.37 28.11 -5.49
CA ASP A 88 -8.57 26.94 -5.10
C ASP A 88 -8.69 25.89 -6.20
N MET A 89 -7.58 25.56 -6.84
CA MET A 89 -7.53 24.57 -7.92
C MET A 89 -6.11 24.06 -8.14
N ASN A 90 -6.01 22.87 -8.72
CA ASN A 90 -4.78 22.35 -9.30
C ASN A 90 -4.90 22.43 -10.83
N VAL A 91 -4.01 23.15 -11.51
CA VAL A 91 -3.89 23.10 -12.97
C VAL A 91 -2.83 22.08 -13.30
N PHE A 92 -3.17 21.00 -13.97
CA PHE A 92 -2.23 19.91 -14.25
C PHE A 92 -2.41 19.32 -15.65
N VAL A 93 -1.34 18.72 -16.14
CA VAL A 93 -1.35 17.98 -17.40
C VAL A 93 -1.39 16.48 -17.13
N THR A 94 -2.21 15.75 -17.86
CA THR A 94 -2.08 14.31 -17.99
C THR A 94 -0.93 14.05 -18.95
N SER A 95 0.23 13.61 -18.43
CA SER A 95 1.39 13.32 -19.26
C SER A 95 1.05 12.24 -20.28
N PRO A 96 1.05 12.52 -21.59
CA PRO A 96 0.73 11.51 -22.57
C PRO A 96 1.89 10.53 -22.75
N ALA A 97 1.59 9.29 -23.12
CA ALA A 97 2.60 8.30 -23.47
C ALA A 97 3.56 8.85 -24.55
N GLY A 98 4.86 8.64 -24.38
CA GLY A 98 5.92 9.15 -25.26
C GLY A 98 6.43 10.54 -24.87
N TYR A 99 5.91 11.13 -23.79
CA TYR A 99 6.41 12.39 -23.23
C TYR A 99 6.58 12.30 -21.72
N THR A 100 7.62 12.95 -21.21
CA THR A 100 7.94 12.97 -19.79
C THR A 100 8.04 14.41 -19.29
N PRO A 101 7.30 14.80 -18.22
CA PRO A 101 7.49 16.07 -17.56
C PRO A 101 8.82 16.09 -16.77
N PRO A 102 9.35 17.26 -16.41
CA PRO A 102 10.50 17.31 -15.50
C PRO A 102 10.16 16.69 -14.15
N VAL A 103 11.20 16.25 -13.45
CA VAL A 103 11.12 15.88 -12.04
C VAL A 103 11.90 16.90 -11.21
N ASN A 104 11.55 17.03 -9.94
CA ASN A 104 12.37 17.79 -9.01
C ASN A 104 13.59 16.98 -8.54
N GLU A 105 14.42 17.55 -7.67
CA GLU A 105 15.64 16.92 -7.15
C GLU A 105 15.38 15.60 -6.37
N VAL A 106 14.15 15.38 -5.93
CA VAL A 106 13.72 14.16 -5.22
C VAL A 106 12.78 13.28 -6.06
N MET A 107 12.84 13.41 -7.40
CA MET A 107 12.14 12.56 -8.38
C MET A 107 10.61 12.67 -8.36
N VAL A 108 10.03 13.73 -7.82
CA VAL A 108 8.59 14.01 -7.91
C VAL A 108 8.30 14.73 -9.23
N PRO A 109 7.42 14.20 -10.10
CA PRO A 109 7.09 14.81 -11.38
C PRO A 109 6.46 16.19 -11.23
N GLN A 110 6.88 17.13 -12.07
CA GLN A 110 6.46 18.52 -12.06
C GLN A 110 5.44 18.77 -13.18
N PHE A 111 4.24 18.26 -13.00
CA PHE A 111 3.16 18.30 -14.00
C PHE A 111 1.98 19.18 -13.57
N ALA A 112 2.07 19.87 -12.42
CA ALA A 112 0.96 20.60 -11.86
C ALA A 112 1.37 21.97 -11.29
N TYR A 113 0.44 22.93 -11.36
CA TYR A 113 0.46 24.21 -10.67
C TYR A 113 -0.68 24.27 -9.67
N ILE A 114 -0.36 24.49 -8.40
CA ILE A 114 -1.36 24.67 -7.35
C ILE A 114 -1.67 26.16 -7.25
N HIS A 115 -2.95 26.51 -7.41
CA HIS A 115 -3.47 27.86 -7.20
C HIS A 115 -4.34 27.92 -5.96
N LYS A 116 -3.90 28.71 -4.98
CA LYS A 116 -4.66 29.04 -3.76
C LYS A 116 -4.26 30.46 -3.39
N GLU A 117 -5.05 31.44 -3.87
CA GLU A 117 -4.68 32.86 -3.88
C GLU A 117 -4.25 33.36 -2.49
N ASP A 118 -5.05 33.07 -1.47
CA ASP A 118 -4.81 33.48 -0.08
C ASP A 118 -3.95 32.49 0.71
N GLY A 119 -3.61 31.35 0.12
CA GLY A 119 -2.91 30.25 0.79
C GLY A 119 -3.82 29.44 1.74
N SER A 120 -3.23 28.50 2.44
CA SER A 120 -3.91 27.70 3.46
C SER A 120 -4.22 28.53 4.70
N PRO A 121 -5.23 28.12 5.51
CA PRO A 121 -5.36 28.62 6.87
C PRO A 121 -4.08 28.32 7.69
N ASP A 122 -4.04 28.75 8.96
CA ASP A 122 -2.89 28.50 9.84
C ASP A 122 -2.82 27.02 10.24
N LEU A 123 -2.28 26.17 9.35
CA LEU A 123 -2.12 24.75 9.54
C LEU A 123 -0.81 24.41 10.25
N ARG A 124 -0.83 23.35 11.04
CA ARG A 124 0.32 22.90 11.84
C ARG A 124 1.60 22.68 11.03
N PHE A 125 1.46 22.14 9.82
CA PHE A 125 2.58 21.81 8.93
C PHE A 125 2.80 22.85 7.83
N GLY A 126 1.99 23.91 7.83
CA GLY A 126 2.16 25.10 7.00
C GLY A 126 1.29 25.14 5.75
N GLY A 127 0.85 24.00 5.22
CA GLY A 127 0.02 23.96 4.01
C GLY A 127 0.64 24.66 2.80
N ILE A 128 -0.19 25.27 1.96
CA ILE A 128 0.19 26.00 0.75
C ILE A 128 0.36 27.48 1.10
N ALA A 129 1.52 28.04 0.77
CA ALA A 129 1.74 29.47 0.89
C ALA A 129 0.83 30.26 -0.08
N PRO A 130 0.42 31.52 0.23
CA PRO A 130 -0.36 32.32 -0.70
C PRO A 130 0.29 32.37 -2.08
N THR A 131 -0.43 31.93 -3.12
CA THR A 131 0.07 31.97 -4.49
C THR A 131 -0.09 33.35 -5.13
N GLY A 132 -0.91 34.20 -4.52
CA GLY A 132 -1.31 35.46 -5.10
C GLY A 132 -2.27 35.26 -6.29
N PRO A 133 -2.52 36.32 -7.09
CA PRO A 133 -3.39 36.23 -8.24
C PRO A 133 -2.86 35.26 -9.29
N LEU A 134 -3.76 34.73 -10.10
CA LEU A 134 -3.43 33.79 -11.16
C LEU A 134 -2.39 34.40 -12.12
N PRO A 135 -1.29 33.69 -12.45
CA PRO A 135 -0.27 34.21 -13.36
C PRO A 135 -0.81 34.40 -14.79
N ALA A 136 -0.13 35.21 -15.59
CA ALA A 136 -0.54 35.50 -16.98
C ALA A 136 -0.57 34.23 -17.85
N ALA A 137 0.30 33.27 -17.59
CA ALA A 137 0.25 31.92 -18.17
C ALA A 137 0.95 30.91 -17.25
N ILE A 138 0.55 29.63 -17.40
CA ILE A 138 1.16 28.47 -16.75
C ILE A 138 1.59 27.54 -17.88
N ASN A 139 2.89 27.39 -18.11
CA ASN A 139 3.41 26.54 -19.16
C ASN A 139 3.99 25.23 -18.61
N PHE A 140 3.73 24.14 -19.31
CA PHE A 140 4.14 22.80 -18.93
C PHE A 140 5.21 22.29 -19.90
N PRO A 141 6.48 22.23 -19.46
CA PRO A 141 7.56 21.65 -20.27
C PRO A 141 7.48 20.14 -20.29
N MET A 142 7.78 19.52 -21.44
CA MET A 142 7.93 18.09 -21.61
C MET A 142 9.09 17.77 -22.54
N ILE A 143 9.65 16.59 -22.39
CA ILE A 143 10.59 16.02 -23.38
C ILE A 143 9.99 14.77 -24.00
N GLU A 144 10.40 14.45 -25.22
CA GLU A 144 10.07 13.17 -25.83
C GLU A 144 10.74 12.06 -25.05
N ASP A 145 10.00 10.99 -24.79
CA ASP A 145 10.52 9.75 -24.28
C ASP A 145 10.77 8.80 -25.46
N GLU A 146 12.05 8.51 -25.71
CA GLU A 146 12.48 7.64 -26.82
C GLU A 146 12.43 6.16 -26.47
N SER A 147 12.12 5.81 -25.20
CA SER A 147 12.02 4.42 -24.77
C SER A 147 10.73 3.76 -25.30
N ASP A 148 10.82 2.51 -25.71
CA ASP A 148 9.64 1.67 -25.95
C ASP A 148 9.03 1.30 -24.57
N ARG A 149 7.85 1.85 -24.29
CA ARG A 149 7.11 1.64 -23.05
C ARG A 149 5.93 0.70 -23.22
N ALA A 150 5.92 -0.14 -24.24
CA ALA A 150 4.90 -1.18 -24.38
C ALA A 150 4.99 -2.19 -23.22
N ASP A 151 6.23 -2.50 -22.81
CA ASP A 151 6.53 -3.38 -21.71
C ASP A 151 7.28 -2.60 -20.62
N PHE A 152 6.71 -2.49 -19.43
CA PHE A 152 7.30 -1.77 -18.31
C PHE A 152 6.80 -2.33 -16.96
N GLU A 153 7.43 -1.94 -15.87
CA GLU A 153 6.95 -2.24 -14.53
C GLU A 153 6.72 -0.97 -13.70
N CYS A 154 5.76 -1.07 -12.77
CA CYS A 154 5.56 -0.13 -11.68
C CYS A 154 5.71 -0.85 -10.35
N LEU A 155 6.38 -0.23 -9.38
CA LEU A 155 6.43 -0.72 -8.01
C LEU A 155 5.36 0.00 -7.19
N VAL A 156 4.53 -0.76 -6.48
CA VAL A 156 3.42 -0.22 -5.68
C VAL A 156 3.65 -0.52 -4.21
N PHE A 157 3.62 0.52 -3.39
CA PHE A 157 3.82 0.47 -1.96
C PHE A 157 2.57 0.97 -1.24
N GLY A 158 2.06 0.23 -0.26
CA GLY A 158 1.04 0.71 0.66
C GLY A 158 1.67 1.17 1.97
N ASP A 159 1.01 2.07 2.66
CA ASP A 159 1.12 2.36 4.09
C ASP A 159 2.55 2.32 4.66
N ALA A 160 3.42 3.19 4.16
CA ALA A 160 4.76 3.36 4.70
C ALA A 160 4.71 3.89 6.15
N GLN A 161 3.85 4.82 6.41
CA GLN A 161 3.30 5.31 7.67
C GLN A 161 4.29 5.44 8.84
N PRO A 162 5.45 6.10 8.65
CA PRO A 162 6.34 6.40 9.76
C PRO A 162 5.80 7.56 10.61
N TYR A 163 5.68 7.36 11.92
CA TYR A 163 5.20 8.37 12.88
C TYR A 163 6.31 9.26 13.44
N PHE A 164 7.58 8.91 13.23
CA PHE A 164 8.74 9.66 13.71
C PHE A 164 10.03 9.20 13.02
N ASN A 165 11.07 9.98 13.16
CA ASN A 165 12.32 9.82 12.40
C ASN A 165 12.98 8.44 12.46
N MET A 166 12.83 7.69 13.56
CA MET A 166 13.36 6.31 13.63
C MET A 166 12.64 5.40 12.63
N GLN A 167 11.31 5.55 12.49
CA GLN A 167 10.53 4.75 11.55
C GLN A 167 10.81 5.16 10.08
N VAL A 168 11.12 6.42 9.81
CA VAL A 168 11.67 6.83 8.50
C VAL A 168 12.99 6.11 8.21
N SER A 169 13.80 5.82 9.25
CA SER A 169 15.00 4.98 9.04
C SER A 169 14.66 3.53 8.70
N TYR A 170 13.53 2.99 9.18
CA TYR A 170 13.07 1.66 8.79
C TYR A 170 12.60 1.62 7.32
N VAL A 171 12.00 2.71 6.81
CA VAL A 171 11.72 2.84 5.37
C VAL A 171 13.02 2.79 4.56
N ARG A 172 14.11 3.44 5.04
CA ARG A 172 15.42 3.35 4.39
C ARG A 172 15.97 1.93 4.37
N GLU A 173 15.87 1.21 5.51
CA GLU A 173 16.39 -0.17 5.62
C GLU A 173 15.54 -1.21 4.84
N THR A 174 14.32 -0.86 4.45
CA THR A 174 13.42 -1.70 3.64
C THR A 174 13.37 -1.20 2.20
N ALA A 175 12.44 -0.32 1.87
CA ALA A 175 12.23 0.20 0.51
C ALA A 175 13.50 0.89 -0.04
N GLY A 176 14.18 1.71 0.77
CA GLY A 176 15.40 2.41 0.33
C GLY A 176 16.52 1.44 -0.08
N ASN A 177 16.79 0.42 0.73
CA ASN A 177 17.82 -0.59 0.40
C ASN A 177 17.39 -1.43 -0.82
N MET A 178 16.12 -1.80 -0.92
CA MET A 178 15.60 -2.52 -2.08
C MET A 178 15.76 -1.70 -3.35
N LEU A 179 15.32 -0.45 -3.37
CA LEU A 179 15.45 0.46 -4.52
C LEU A 179 16.92 0.69 -4.92
N ALA A 180 17.83 0.81 -3.94
CA ALA A 180 19.25 0.96 -4.20
C ALA A 180 19.91 -0.29 -4.81
N GLY A 181 19.38 -1.47 -4.53
CA GLY A 181 19.92 -2.75 -4.99
C GLY A 181 19.28 -3.35 -6.23
N ARG A 182 18.05 -2.90 -6.58
CA ARG A 182 17.27 -3.40 -7.71
C ARG A 182 17.74 -2.79 -9.03
N ASP A 183 17.69 -3.58 -10.10
CA ASP A 183 17.75 -3.03 -11.46
C ASP A 183 16.43 -2.31 -11.77
N MET A 184 16.48 -0.99 -11.85
CA MET A 184 15.33 -0.10 -12.09
C MET A 184 15.16 0.27 -13.57
N SER A 185 15.91 -0.36 -14.48
CA SER A 185 15.92 0.04 -15.91
C SER A 185 14.57 -0.11 -16.60
N ASN A 186 13.73 -1.05 -16.16
CA ASN A 186 12.39 -1.29 -16.68
C ASN A 186 11.26 -0.72 -15.79
N THR A 187 11.62 -0.11 -14.64
CA THR A 187 10.64 0.43 -13.70
C THR A 187 10.30 1.87 -14.09
N GLU A 188 9.09 2.17 -14.51
CA GLU A 188 8.65 3.47 -14.98
C GLU A 188 7.97 4.33 -13.92
N CYS A 189 7.43 3.72 -12.85
CA CYS A 189 6.85 4.46 -11.75
C CYS A 189 7.04 3.78 -10.39
N LEU A 190 7.11 4.59 -9.35
CA LEU A 190 6.89 4.21 -7.96
C LEU A 190 5.56 4.81 -7.55
N LEU A 191 4.58 3.99 -7.17
CA LEU A 191 3.26 4.43 -6.72
C LEU A 191 3.09 4.09 -5.24
N PHE A 192 2.78 5.11 -4.44
CA PHE A 192 2.47 4.96 -3.02
C PHE A 192 0.95 5.09 -2.80
N ALA A 193 0.32 4.03 -2.31
CA ALA A 193 -1.13 3.92 -2.18
C ALA A 193 -1.68 4.59 -0.89
N GLY A 194 -1.09 5.70 -0.48
CA GLY A 194 -1.51 6.51 0.65
C GLY A 194 -0.84 6.14 1.98
N ASP A 195 -1.19 6.88 3.02
CA ASP A 195 -0.57 6.81 4.35
C ASP A 195 0.96 6.83 4.26
N VAL A 196 1.45 7.83 3.50
CA VAL A 196 2.88 8.04 3.28
C VAL A 196 3.57 8.32 4.61
N MET A 197 2.91 9.13 5.46
CA MET A 197 3.31 9.40 6.85
C MET A 197 2.29 8.87 7.86
N GLY A 198 2.67 8.88 9.14
CA GLY A 198 1.80 8.58 10.25
C GLY A 198 1.54 9.83 11.11
N ASP A 199 0.74 10.79 10.65
CA ASP A 199 0.33 12.04 11.32
C ASP A 199 1.41 13.14 11.44
N ASP A 200 2.68 12.88 11.15
CA ASP A 200 3.74 13.90 11.22
C ASP A 200 4.27 14.25 9.82
N LEU A 201 3.61 15.20 9.16
CA LEU A 201 3.92 15.59 7.79
C LEU A 201 5.27 16.33 7.67
N SER A 202 5.88 16.74 8.79
CA SER A 202 7.24 17.30 8.80
C SER A 202 8.31 16.29 8.37
N LEU A 203 7.96 15.00 8.28
CA LEU A 203 8.85 13.94 7.86
C LEU A 203 8.95 13.77 6.32
N TYR A 204 8.06 14.38 5.54
CA TYR A 204 8.04 14.28 4.07
C TYR A 204 9.41 14.52 3.42
N PRO A 205 10.17 15.60 3.74
CA PRO A 205 11.44 15.85 3.05
C PRO A 205 12.44 14.71 3.20
N ARG A 206 12.54 14.13 4.39
CA ARG A 206 13.46 13.03 4.64
C ARG A 206 13.03 11.73 3.94
N PHE A 207 11.73 11.49 3.88
CA PHE A 207 11.17 10.35 3.15
C PHE A 207 11.45 10.48 1.64
N GLN A 208 11.19 11.64 1.06
CA GLN A 208 11.46 11.94 -0.35
C GLN A 208 12.92 11.66 -0.73
N GLU A 209 13.88 12.14 0.09
CA GLU A 209 15.31 11.88 -0.12
C GLU A 209 15.65 10.39 -0.13
N ILE A 210 15.00 9.59 0.72
CA ILE A 210 15.24 8.14 0.78
C ILE A 210 14.72 7.45 -0.48
N ILE A 211 13.50 7.74 -0.88
CA ILE A 211 12.87 7.09 -2.04
C ILE A 211 13.50 7.53 -3.36
N ALA A 212 14.00 8.76 -3.42
CA ALA A 212 14.71 9.30 -4.60
C ALA A 212 15.95 8.47 -5.01
N ILE A 213 16.46 7.60 -4.14
CA ILE A 213 17.56 6.68 -4.49
C ILE A 213 17.21 5.74 -5.65
N GLY A 214 15.91 5.45 -5.85
CA GLY A 214 15.43 4.65 -6.99
C GLY A 214 15.54 5.35 -8.34
N GLN A 215 15.76 6.66 -8.37
CA GLN A 215 15.88 7.51 -9.57
C GLN A 215 14.75 7.27 -10.59
N THR A 216 13.53 7.09 -10.07
CA THR A 216 12.32 6.76 -10.79
C THR A 216 11.24 7.75 -10.40
N PRO A 217 10.39 8.24 -11.32
CA PRO A 217 9.27 9.11 -10.99
C PRO A 217 8.38 8.51 -9.91
N GLN A 218 8.01 9.34 -8.94
CA GLN A 218 7.25 8.96 -7.75
C GLN A 218 5.87 9.57 -7.80
N TYR A 219 4.84 8.75 -7.67
CA TYR A 219 3.43 9.16 -7.66
C TYR A 219 2.80 8.77 -6.32
N TYR A 220 1.96 9.64 -5.78
CA TYR A 220 1.43 9.49 -4.44
C TYR A 220 -0.08 9.63 -4.40
N VAL A 221 -0.72 8.75 -3.66
CA VAL A 221 -2.11 8.82 -3.25
C VAL A 221 -2.15 9.44 -1.85
N ALA A 222 -3.09 10.33 -1.59
CA ALA A 222 -3.30 10.89 -0.27
C ALA A 222 -4.02 9.89 0.63
N GLY A 223 -3.50 9.64 1.86
CA GLY A 223 -4.10 8.74 2.84
C GLY A 223 -4.62 9.48 4.08
N ASN A 224 -5.38 8.79 4.92
CA ASN A 224 -5.99 9.42 6.11
C ASN A 224 -4.98 9.80 7.19
N HIS A 225 -3.74 9.33 7.12
CA HIS A 225 -2.64 9.78 7.97
C HIS A 225 -1.77 10.88 7.34
N ASP A 226 -2.07 11.29 6.09
CA ASP A 226 -1.44 12.42 5.41
C ASP A 226 -2.24 13.73 5.56
N LEU A 227 -3.27 13.72 6.42
CA LEU A 227 -4.17 14.83 6.68
C LEU A 227 -3.52 15.95 7.51
N ASP A 228 -3.86 17.18 7.19
CA ASP A 228 -3.75 18.31 8.11
C ASP A 228 -4.91 18.21 9.13
N PHE A 229 -4.71 17.48 10.23
CA PHE A 229 -5.76 17.18 11.23
C PHE A 229 -6.34 18.40 11.94
N ASP A 230 -5.75 19.56 11.76
CA ASP A 230 -6.24 20.85 12.25
C ASP A 230 -7.00 21.67 11.19
N ALA A 231 -7.19 21.11 9.99
CA ALA A 231 -8.06 21.69 8.97
C ALA A 231 -9.53 21.73 9.44
N GLU A 232 -10.19 22.86 9.19
CA GLU A 232 -11.61 23.04 9.54
C GLU A 232 -12.55 22.54 8.41
N THR A 233 -12.02 22.38 7.20
CA THR A 233 -12.77 21.95 6.02
C THR A 233 -12.00 20.89 5.23
N ASP A 234 -12.72 20.03 4.53
CA ASP A 234 -12.18 19.02 3.65
C ASP A 234 -11.28 19.61 2.55
N ALA A 235 -11.62 20.79 2.04
CA ALA A 235 -10.87 21.48 1.01
C ALA A 235 -9.44 21.90 1.44
N ASP A 236 -9.19 21.99 2.75
CA ASP A 236 -7.88 22.36 3.30
C ASP A 236 -7.13 21.18 3.89
N SER A 237 -7.78 19.99 3.94
CA SER A 237 -7.30 18.85 4.72
C SER A 237 -6.03 18.18 4.15
N PHE A 238 -5.72 18.39 2.88
CA PHE A 238 -4.54 17.88 2.20
C PHE A 238 -3.58 18.98 1.70
N ASP A 239 -3.67 20.20 2.20
CA ASP A 239 -2.86 21.30 1.69
C ASP A 239 -1.34 21.09 1.88
N THR A 240 -0.93 20.50 3.02
CA THR A 240 0.48 20.13 3.24
C THR A 240 0.91 18.98 2.32
N PHE A 241 0.06 18.02 2.06
CA PHE A 241 0.31 16.95 1.08
C PHE A 241 0.45 17.54 -0.34
N ARG A 242 -0.49 18.39 -0.76
CA ARG A 242 -0.46 19.08 -2.08
C ARG A 242 0.83 19.85 -2.29
N GLN A 243 1.29 20.56 -1.24
CA GLN A 243 2.55 21.31 -1.29
C GLN A 243 3.77 20.40 -1.50
N ALA A 244 3.76 19.19 -0.95
CA ALA A 244 4.88 18.25 -0.99
C ALA A 244 4.92 17.40 -2.25
N TRP A 245 3.74 16.95 -2.72
CA TRP A 245 3.61 15.89 -3.72
C TRP A 245 2.86 16.29 -4.99
N GLY A 246 2.16 17.40 -4.98
CA GLY A 246 1.27 17.84 -6.06
C GLY A 246 -0.21 17.53 -5.76
N PRO A 247 -1.07 17.54 -6.78
CA PRO A 247 -2.51 17.34 -6.63
C PRO A 247 -2.86 16.08 -5.84
N GLU A 248 -3.93 16.12 -5.06
CA GLU A 248 -4.52 15.00 -4.34
C GLU A 248 -5.23 14.00 -5.27
N TYR A 249 -5.62 14.45 -6.48
CA TYR A 249 -6.12 13.58 -7.56
C TYR A 249 -5.63 14.08 -8.92
N TYR A 250 -5.30 13.15 -9.81
CA TYR A 250 -4.70 13.43 -11.13
C TYR A 250 -4.64 12.16 -11.98
N SER A 251 -4.23 12.31 -13.24
CA SER A 251 -3.98 11.19 -14.15
C SER A 251 -2.66 11.35 -14.92
N PHE A 252 -2.12 10.23 -15.43
CA PHE A 252 -0.95 10.18 -16.30
C PHE A 252 -0.94 8.89 -17.12
N ASP A 253 -0.28 8.91 -18.29
CA ASP A 253 -0.15 7.75 -19.14
C ASP A 253 1.28 7.20 -19.14
N ILE A 254 1.41 5.89 -19.12
CA ILE A 254 2.65 5.18 -19.44
C ILE A 254 2.29 4.08 -20.44
N GLY A 255 2.91 4.08 -21.62
CA GLY A 255 2.57 3.12 -22.67
C GLY A 255 1.08 3.14 -23.03
N ASN A 256 0.44 1.98 -22.93
CA ASN A 256 -1.00 1.83 -23.18
C ASN A 256 -1.83 1.74 -21.89
N VAL A 257 -1.33 2.27 -20.80
CA VAL A 257 -2.00 2.28 -19.49
C VAL A 257 -2.29 3.73 -19.10
N HIS A 258 -3.51 3.97 -18.63
CA HIS A 258 -3.94 5.25 -18.09
C HIS A 258 -4.07 5.11 -16.55
N PHE A 259 -3.19 5.80 -15.84
CA PHE A 259 -3.18 5.82 -14.38
C PHE A 259 -4.05 6.96 -13.87
N VAL A 260 -4.93 6.66 -12.94
CA VAL A 260 -5.81 7.61 -12.26
C VAL A 260 -5.56 7.52 -10.75
N VAL A 261 -5.23 8.62 -10.13
CA VAL A 261 -5.15 8.75 -8.68
C VAL A 261 -6.35 9.55 -8.21
N LEU A 262 -7.04 9.04 -7.19
CA LEU A 262 -8.19 9.69 -6.55
C LEU A 262 -7.90 9.92 -5.07
N ASP A 263 -8.40 11.03 -4.55
CA ASP A 263 -8.61 11.25 -3.13
C ASP A 263 -9.99 10.74 -2.73
N ASN A 264 -10.04 9.74 -1.88
CA ASN A 264 -11.29 9.24 -1.31
C ASN A 264 -11.37 9.38 0.21
N VAL A 265 -10.58 10.29 0.79
CA VAL A 265 -10.59 10.56 2.23
C VAL A 265 -11.24 11.91 2.50
N ARG A 266 -12.52 11.92 2.89
CA ARG A 266 -13.18 13.15 3.32
C ARG A 266 -12.90 13.43 4.80
N TYR A 267 -12.28 14.59 5.11
CA TYR A 267 -11.96 15.02 6.46
C TYR A 267 -12.07 16.55 6.63
N PRO A 268 -12.67 17.08 7.75
CA PRO A 268 -13.48 16.31 8.70
C PRO A 268 -14.85 15.97 8.11
N CYS A 269 -15.37 14.79 8.44
CA CYS A 269 -16.70 14.39 8.01
C CYS A 269 -17.80 14.63 9.06
N ASN A 270 -17.45 15.18 10.23
CA ASN A 270 -18.37 15.36 11.35
C ASN A 270 -19.61 16.19 10.97
N GLY A 271 -20.80 15.58 11.14
CA GLY A 271 -22.09 16.22 10.86
C GLY A 271 -22.44 16.33 9.37
N VAL A 272 -21.66 15.70 8.51
CA VAL A 272 -21.98 15.54 7.09
C VAL A 272 -22.72 14.21 6.95
N ASP A 273 -23.97 14.29 6.49
CA ASP A 273 -24.89 13.16 6.36
C ASP A 273 -25.15 12.38 7.68
N ASP A 274 -26.05 11.43 7.67
CA ASP A 274 -26.32 10.52 8.80
C ASP A 274 -25.30 9.35 8.84
N HIS A 275 -24.04 9.60 8.42
CA HIS A 275 -23.01 8.58 8.36
C HIS A 275 -22.58 8.14 9.77
N PRO A 276 -22.53 6.83 10.09
CA PRO A 276 -22.28 6.32 11.44
C PRO A 276 -20.93 6.73 12.03
N PHE A 277 -19.92 7.04 11.20
CA PHE A 277 -18.57 7.47 11.63
C PHE A 277 -18.37 8.98 11.61
N CYS A 278 -19.37 9.75 11.23
CA CYS A 278 -19.32 11.20 11.10
C CYS A 278 -20.17 11.91 12.18
N ASP A 279 -20.30 11.31 13.37
CA ASP A 279 -21.04 11.87 14.50
C ASP A 279 -20.39 13.18 14.97
N PRO A 280 -21.12 14.31 14.96
CA PRO A 280 -20.59 15.61 15.34
C PRO A 280 -20.23 15.72 16.83
N SER A 281 -20.64 14.77 17.68
CA SER A 281 -20.28 14.73 19.09
C SER A 281 -18.92 14.07 19.36
N GLU A 282 -18.36 13.40 18.37
CA GLU A 282 -17.05 12.74 18.43
C GLU A 282 -15.91 13.69 18.03
N SER A 283 -14.68 13.27 18.23
CA SER A 283 -13.52 13.96 17.65
C SER A 283 -13.61 13.95 16.12
N PRO A 284 -13.06 14.96 15.43
CA PRO A 284 -13.04 14.95 13.97
C PRO A 284 -12.58 13.60 13.42
N THR A 285 -13.33 13.05 12.48
CA THR A 285 -13.09 11.75 11.86
C THR A 285 -13.26 11.86 10.35
N TYR A 286 -12.94 10.80 9.63
CA TYR A 286 -13.02 10.70 8.18
C TYR A 286 -13.92 9.55 7.76
N ASN A 287 -14.34 9.56 6.50
CA ASN A 287 -14.94 8.43 5.81
C ASN A 287 -14.42 8.33 4.38
N GLY A 288 -14.64 7.16 3.76
CA GLY A 288 -14.25 6.90 2.38
C GLY A 288 -15.28 7.44 1.39
N ILE A 289 -15.00 8.54 0.68
CA ILE A 289 -15.90 9.07 -0.34
C ILE A 289 -15.13 9.86 -1.41
N ILE A 290 -15.45 9.62 -2.68
CA ILE A 290 -14.95 10.42 -3.80
C ILE A 290 -15.88 11.62 -3.98
N THR A 291 -15.34 12.84 -3.98
CA THR A 291 -16.16 14.05 -4.08
C THR A 291 -16.84 14.19 -5.46
N ASP A 292 -17.99 14.86 -5.51
CA ASP A 292 -18.70 15.13 -6.78
C ASP A 292 -17.79 15.86 -7.79
N ARG A 293 -16.89 16.72 -7.33
CA ARG A 293 -15.94 17.42 -8.19
C ARG A 293 -14.99 16.45 -8.87
N GLN A 294 -14.46 15.47 -8.14
CA GLN A 294 -13.58 14.44 -8.69
C GLN A 294 -14.32 13.51 -9.65
N LEU A 295 -15.58 13.14 -9.35
CA LEU A 295 -16.39 12.32 -10.25
C LEU A 295 -16.64 13.04 -11.59
N VAL A 296 -16.97 14.34 -11.55
CA VAL A 296 -17.11 15.15 -12.77
C VAL A 296 -15.78 15.29 -13.52
N TRP A 297 -14.68 15.48 -12.80
CA TRP A 297 -13.34 15.49 -13.41
C TRP A 297 -13.03 14.17 -14.11
N LEU A 298 -13.24 13.04 -13.44
CA LEU A 298 -12.96 11.72 -13.99
C LEU A 298 -13.79 11.42 -15.25
N GLU A 299 -15.07 11.80 -15.26
CA GLU A 299 -15.91 11.67 -16.45
C GLU A 299 -15.36 12.50 -17.62
N ASN A 300 -14.90 13.73 -17.37
CA ASN A 300 -14.27 14.59 -18.38
C ASN A 300 -12.91 14.06 -18.85
N ASP A 301 -12.10 13.50 -17.94
CA ASP A 301 -10.80 12.91 -18.24
C ASP A 301 -10.96 11.67 -19.14
N LEU A 302 -11.79 10.72 -18.72
CA LEU A 302 -12.05 9.48 -19.46
C LEU A 302 -12.74 9.70 -20.81
N ALA A 303 -13.41 10.85 -21.02
CA ALA A 303 -13.97 11.20 -22.33
C ALA A 303 -12.90 11.35 -23.43
N HIS A 304 -11.64 11.54 -23.05
CA HIS A 304 -10.49 11.66 -23.97
C HIS A 304 -9.62 10.40 -24.01
N VAL A 305 -9.90 9.41 -23.18
CA VAL A 305 -9.16 8.14 -23.10
C VAL A 305 -9.86 7.06 -23.93
N PRO A 306 -9.16 6.32 -24.82
CA PRO A 306 -9.74 5.19 -25.56
C PRO A 306 -10.42 4.18 -24.63
N GLU A 307 -11.57 3.63 -25.06
CA GLU A 307 -12.36 2.71 -24.23
C GLU A 307 -11.66 1.37 -23.94
N ASP A 308 -10.73 0.96 -24.77
CA ASP A 308 -9.97 -0.29 -24.66
C ASP A 308 -8.62 -0.13 -23.94
N ARG A 309 -8.29 1.09 -23.50
CA ARG A 309 -7.11 1.35 -22.69
C ARG A 309 -7.32 0.86 -21.26
N LEU A 310 -6.33 0.16 -20.71
CA LEU A 310 -6.34 -0.24 -19.30
C LEU A 310 -6.31 1.00 -18.39
N ILE A 311 -7.25 1.07 -17.47
CA ILE A 311 -7.29 2.08 -16.41
C ILE A 311 -6.71 1.45 -15.13
N VAL A 312 -5.61 1.98 -14.59
CA VAL A 312 -5.12 1.67 -13.26
C VAL A 312 -5.60 2.77 -12.32
N ILE A 313 -6.60 2.47 -11.50
CA ILE A 313 -7.20 3.46 -10.61
C ILE A 313 -6.76 3.22 -9.18
N SER A 314 -6.25 4.27 -8.53
CA SER A 314 -5.70 4.19 -7.18
C SER A 314 -6.39 5.17 -6.25
N ALA A 315 -6.81 4.69 -5.08
CA ALA A 315 -7.29 5.48 -3.96
C ALA A 315 -6.78 4.85 -2.66
N HIS A 316 -6.68 5.61 -1.58
CA HIS A 316 -6.13 5.07 -0.34
C HIS A 316 -7.06 4.08 0.35
N ILE A 317 -8.29 4.52 0.66
CA ILE A 317 -9.29 3.64 1.27
C ILE A 317 -9.76 2.65 0.21
N PRO A 318 -9.81 1.34 0.49
CA PRO A 318 -10.25 0.35 -0.48
C PRO A 318 -11.62 0.66 -1.09
N PHE A 319 -11.78 0.37 -2.38
CA PHE A 319 -13.11 0.43 -3.00
C PHE A 319 -14.02 -0.60 -2.32
N GLN A 320 -13.52 -1.81 -2.14
CA GLN A 320 -14.08 -2.88 -1.32
C GLN A 320 -12.94 -3.58 -0.57
N THR A 321 -13.16 -4.04 0.64
CA THR A 321 -12.21 -4.84 1.42
C THR A 321 -12.92 -5.99 2.11
N PHE A 322 -12.25 -7.14 2.16
CA PHE A 322 -12.71 -8.28 2.95
C PHE A 322 -12.43 -8.09 4.44
N THR A 323 -11.23 -7.59 4.77
CA THR A 323 -10.75 -7.57 6.14
C THR A 323 -11.63 -6.74 7.07
N ASP A 324 -12.02 -5.57 6.63
CA ASP A 324 -12.83 -4.62 7.39
C ASP A 324 -14.19 -4.35 6.71
N ASN A 325 -14.79 -5.41 6.10
CA ASN A 325 -16.04 -5.33 5.35
C ASN A 325 -17.26 -4.84 6.16
N ASP A 326 -17.18 -4.90 7.48
CA ASP A 326 -18.18 -4.41 8.43
C ASP A 326 -17.92 -2.97 8.92
N ALA A 327 -16.86 -2.33 8.44
CA ALA A 327 -16.47 -0.98 8.81
C ALA A 327 -16.56 -0.03 7.61
N ALA A 328 -17.68 0.70 7.50
CA ALA A 328 -17.93 1.60 6.37
C ALA A 328 -16.81 2.62 6.14
N LYS A 329 -16.16 3.15 7.19
CA LYS A 329 -15.02 4.08 7.03
C LYS A 329 -13.76 3.46 6.38
N HIS A 330 -13.72 2.15 6.20
CA HIS A 330 -12.61 1.43 5.57
C HIS A 330 -12.93 0.97 4.16
N GLN A 331 -14.04 1.46 3.59
CA GLN A 331 -14.48 1.23 2.21
C GLN A 331 -14.95 2.53 1.58
N THR A 332 -15.06 2.56 0.26
CA THR A 332 -15.51 3.75 -0.48
C THR A 332 -17.04 3.77 -0.56
N ASP A 333 -17.68 4.70 0.16
CA ASP A 333 -19.15 4.78 0.33
C ASP A 333 -19.93 4.93 -0.99
N ASN A 334 -19.37 5.65 -1.96
CA ASN A 334 -20.00 5.92 -3.26
C ASN A 334 -19.26 5.22 -4.42
N PHE A 335 -18.82 3.98 -4.17
CA PHE A 335 -18.13 3.18 -5.18
C PHE A 335 -19.03 2.90 -6.40
N ASP A 336 -20.33 2.78 -6.22
CA ASP A 336 -21.30 2.65 -7.30
C ASP A 336 -21.27 3.81 -8.32
N ALA A 337 -21.04 5.04 -7.84
CA ALA A 337 -20.89 6.21 -8.71
C ALA A 337 -19.60 6.13 -9.55
N LEU A 338 -18.49 5.66 -8.96
CA LEU A 338 -17.25 5.42 -9.68
C LEU A 338 -17.43 4.33 -10.75
N VAL A 339 -18.05 3.20 -10.40
CA VAL A 339 -18.32 2.09 -11.33
C VAL A 339 -19.19 2.57 -12.51
N ALA A 340 -20.17 3.43 -12.25
CA ALA A 340 -21.00 3.98 -13.31
C ALA A 340 -20.21 4.84 -14.33
N ILE A 341 -19.17 5.55 -13.90
CA ILE A 341 -18.29 6.34 -14.77
C ILE A 341 -17.31 5.44 -15.54
N LEU A 342 -16.74 4.44 -14.88
CA LEU A 342 -15.79 3.51 -15.51
C LEU A 342 -16.45 2.64 -16.60
N GLY A 343 -17.72 2.25 -16.41
CA GLY A 343 -18.46 1.43 -17.36
C GLY A 343 -17.80 0.06 -17.61
N ASP A 344 -17.72 -0.33 -18.88
CA ASP A 344 -17.16 -1.65 -19.30
C ASP A 344 -15.65 -1.59 -19.62
N ARG A 345 -14.94 -0.54 -19.21
CA ARG A 345 -13.49 -0.40 -19.45
C ARG A 345 -12.69 -1.45 -18.68
N PRO A 346 -11.54 -1.90 -19.22
CA PRO A 346 -10.61 -2.72 -18.44
C PRO A 346 -10.03 -1.87 -17.28
N VAL A 347 -10.16 -2.35 -16.04
CA VAL A 347 -9.75 -1.62 -14.83
C VAL A 347 -8.98 -2.54 -13.89
N LEU A 348 -7.92 -2.00 -13.29
CA LEU A 348 -7.25 -2.52 -12.10
C LEU A 348 -7.35 -1.49 -10.98
N GLY A 349 -7.93 -1.87 -9.84
CA GLY A 349 -8.02 -1.04 -8.64
C GLY A 349 -6.85 -1.29 -7.69
N LEU A 350 -6.26 -0.22 -7.14
CA LEU A 350 -5.18 -0.28 -6.15
C LEU A 350 -5.55 0.54 -4.93
N SER A 351 -5.31 -0.01 -3.73
CA SER A 351 -5.56 0.69 -2.46
C SER A 351 -4.64 0.20 -1.34
N GLY A 352 -4.66 0.89 -0.19
CA GLY A 352 -3.89 0.57 1.02
C GLY A 352 -4.78 0.42 2.25
N HIS A 353 -4.46 1.17 3.34
CA HIS A 353 -5.28 1.45 4.51
C HIS A 353 -5.45 0.31 5.51
N THR A 354 -5.78 -0.91 5.09
CA THR A 354 -6.14 -2.00 6.01
C THR A 354 -4.93 -2.72 6.61
N HIS A 355 -3.73 -2.48 6.11
CA HIS A 355 -2.50 -3.20 6.48
C HIS A 355 -2.61 -4.71 6.31
N THR A 356 -3.31 -5.12 5.24
CA THR A 356 -3.45 -6.50 4.79
C THR A 356 -3.22 -6.57 3.29
N THR A 357 -2.73 -7.72 2.81
CA THR A 357 -2.76 -7.99 1.37
C THR A 357 -4.10 -8.60 1.02
N GLU A 358 -4.78 -8.02 0.02
CA GLU A 358 -6.00 -8.61 -0.54
C GLU A 358 -5.92 -8.56 -2.06
N ASN A 359 -6.19 -9.67 -2.71
CA ASN A 359 -6.22 -9.78 -4.17
C ASN A 359 -7.60 -10.32 -4.57
N ILE A 360 -8.47 -9.38 -4.99
CA ILE A 360 -9.91 -9.58 -5.20
C ILE A 360 -10.17 -9.63 -6.70
N LEU A 361 -10.47 -10.79 -7.23
CA LEU A 361 -10.80 -10.95 -8.64
C LEU A 361 -12.24 -10.50 -8.94
N THR A 362 -12.48 -10.14 -10.18
CA THR A 362 -13.83 -9.79 -10.69
C THR A 362 -14.84 -10.89 -10.36
N GLY A 363 -15.99 -10.49 -9.81
CA GLY A 363 -17.08 -11.40 -9.44
C GLY A 363 -16.99 -11.95 -8.01
N GLU A 364 -15.90 -11.73 -7.28
CA GLU A 364 -15.80 -12.05 -5.86
C GLU A 364 -16.77 -11.17 -5.05
N TYR A 365 -17.42 -11.75 -4.04
CA TYR A 365 -18.44 -11.06 -3.25
C TYR A 365 -18.40 -11.50 -1.79
N TYR A 366 -18.61 -10.53 -0.85
CA TYR A 366 -18.77 -10.80 0.58
C TYR A 366 -19.96 -10.04 1.17
N GLU A 367 -20.54 -10.57 2.24
CA GLU A 367 -21.61 -9.89 2.98
C GLU A 367 -21.17 -8.50 3.44
N GLY A 368 -22.06 -7.52 3.28
CA GLY A 368 -21.83 -6.12 3.68
C GLY A 368 -21.32 -5.21 2.57
N TRP A 369 -20.73 -5.72 1.49
CA TRP A 369 -20.21 -4.87 0.41
C TRP A 369 -21.28 -4.02 -0.26
N GLU A 370 -22.39 -4.62 -0.68
CA GLU A 370 -23.51 -3.89 -1.30
C GLU A 370 -24.09 -2.81 -0.38
N GLU A 371 -24.19 -3.08 0.94
CA GLU A 371 -24.68 -2.13 1.93
C GLU A 371 -23.72 -0.94 2.13
N ASN A 372 -22.42 -1.19 2.16
CA ASN A 372 -21.41 -0.19 2.49
C ASN A 372 -20.92 0.61 1.28
N THR A 373 -20.94 0.02 0.08
CA THR A 373 -20.29 0.61 -1.11
C THR A 373 -21.25 0.83 -2.29
N GLY A 374 -22.49 0.34 -2.18
CA GLY A 374 -23.46 0.32 -3.28
C GLY A 374 -23.20 -0.74 -4.33
N VAL A 375 -22.13 -1.55 -4.20
CA VAL A 375 -21.71 -2.58 -5.17
C VAL A 375 -21.53 -3.92 -4.46
N GLY A 376 -22.24 -4.94 -4.89
CA GLY A 376 -22.15 -6.29 -4.30
C GLY A 376 -20.91 -7.05 -4.76
N GLU A 377 -20.88 -7.41 -6.04
CA GLU A 377 -19.77 -8.15 -6.64
C GLU A 377 -18.65 -7.20 -7.09
N ALA A 378 -17.39 -7.59 -6.91
CA ALA A 378 -16.24 -6.84 -7.43
C ALA A 378 -16.37 -6.66 -8.95
N PRO A 379 -16.51 -5.42 -9.46
CA PRO A 379 -16.75 -5.17 -10.88
C PRO A 379 -15.49 -5.31 -11.72
N PHE A 380 -14.34 -5.23 -11.10
CA PHE A 380 -13.01 -5.36 -11.70
C PHE A 380 -12.02 -5.89 -10.66
N HIS A 381 -10.84 -6.28 -11.10
CA HIS A 381 -9.75 -6.74 -10.23
C HIS A 381 -9.29 -5.62 -9.30
N GLN A 382 -9.24 -5.87 -7.99
CA GLN A 382 -8.82 -4.94 -6.94
C GLN A 382 -7.70 -5.55 -6.10
N ILE A 383 -6.69 -4.74 -5.78
CA ILE A 383 -5.58 -5.11 -4.92
C ILE A 383 -5.52 -4.13 -3.75
N VAL A 384 -5.66 -4.65 -2.53
CA VAL A 384 -5.21 -3.94 -1.34
C VAL A 384 -3.75 -4.31 -1.14
N THR A 385 -2.86 -3.32 -1.26
CA THR A 385 -1.42 -3.55 -1.46
C THR A 385 -0.68 -4.01 -0.20
N GLY A 386 -1.38 -4.05 0.93
CA GLY A 386 -0.76 -4.27 2.21
C GLY A 386 0.08 -3.06 2.66
N ALA A 387 0.87 -3.25 3.70
CA ALA A 387 1.64 -2.17 4.30
C ALA A 387 3.15 -2.44 4.25
N LEU A 388 3.91 -1.47 3.73
CA LEU A 388 5.36 -1.43 3.83
C LEU A 388 5.80 -1.45 5.32
N SER A 389 5.01 -0.82 6.20
CA SER A 389 5.23 -0.82 7.65
C SER A 389 4.91 -2.15 8.33
N GLY A 390 4.23 -3.09 7.65
CA GLY A 390 3.64 -4.27 8.29
C GLY A 390 2.54 -3.85 9.28
N SER A 391 2.53 -4.39 10.49
CA SER A 391 1.66 -3.86 11.57
C SER A 391 2.31 -2.63 12.21
N TRP A 392 2.23 -1.48 11.55
CA TRP A 392 2.66 -0.16 12.08
C TRP A 392 4.08 -0.12 12.65
N TRP A 393 5.04 -0.73 11.97
CA TRP A 393 6.43 -0.86 12.47
C TRP A 393 6.49 -1.50 13.85
N ALA A 394 5.69 -2.54 14.07
CA ALA A 394 5.54 -3.21 15.35
C ALA A 394 6.57 -4.32 15.56
N GLY A 395 6.83 -4.62 16.84
CA GLY A 395 7.52 -5.81 17.29
C GLY A 395 8.99 -5.64 17.63
N SER A 396 9.62 -6.77 17.94
CA SER A 396 11.06 -6.83 18.19
C SER A 396 11.84 -6.65 16.88
N LEU A 397 13.02 -6.04 16.97
CA LEU A 397 13.89 -5.88 15.80
C LEU A 397 14.34 -7.25 15.27
N ASN A 398 14.25 -7.41 13.96
CA ASN A 398 14.84 -8.52 13.23
C ASN A 398 16.35 -8.31 13.01
N ASP A 399 16.99 -9.17 12.21
CA ASP A 399 18.42 -9.11 11.93
C ASP A 399 18.84 -7.84 11.15
N ASP A 400 17.90 -7.19 10.46
CA ASP A 400 18.10 -5.91 9.74
C ASP A 400 17.81 -4.69 10.61
N PHE A 401 17.59 -4.88 11.90
CA PHE A 401 17.22 -3.84 12.86
C PHE A 401 15.91 -3.11 12.53
N VAL A 402 15.01 -3.79 11.85
CA VAL A 402 13.65 -3.34 11.54
C VAL A 402 12.65 -4.15 12.39
N PRO A 403 11.59 -3.55 12.92
CA PRO A 403 10.56 -4.29 13.67
C PRO A 403 9.99 -5.45 12.86
N GLY A 404 9.80 -6.61 13.47
CA GLY A 404 9.60 -7.90 12.78
C GLY A 404 8.15 -8.40 12.71
N VAL A 405 7.14 -7.63 13.16
CA VAL A 405 5.74 -8.08 13.08
C VAL A 405 5.27 -8.02 11.62
N PRO A 406 4.68 -9.12 11.11
CA PRO A 406 4.08 -9.14 9.78
C PRO A 406 2.83 -8.25 9.73
N GLN A 407 2.20 -8.16 8.58
CA GLN A 407 0.90 -7.52 8.42
C GLN A 407 -0.18 -8.22 9.27
N ARG A 408 -1.34 -7.58 9.41
CA ARG A 408 -2.42 -8.05 10.31
C ARG A 408 -2.79 -9.51 10.14
N LEU A 409 -2.86 -10.01 8.91
CA LEU A 409 -3.27 -11.38 8.57
C LEU A 409 -2.10 -12.31 8.23
N GLY A 410 -0.87 -11.92 8.59
CA GLY A 410 0.29 -12.81 8.55
C GLY A 410 1.18 -12.68 7.31
N SER A 411 0.74 -12.01 6.24
CA SER A 411 1.63 -11.71 5.11
C SER A 411 2.84 -10.89 5.58
N PRO A 412 4.07 -11.17 5.13
CA PRO A 412 5.23 -10.35 5.48
C PRO A 412 5.04 -8.94 4.93
N ARG A 413 5.77 -7.96 5.46
CA ARG A 413 5.80 -6.65 4.82
C ARG A 413 6.49 -6.73 3.47
N GLY A 414 5.98 -5.95 2.50
CA GLY A 414 6.45 -6.02 1.12
C GLY A 414 5.85 -4.93 0.25
N TYR A 415 5.84 -5.20 -1.04
CA TYR A 415 5.34 -4.32 -2.09
C TYR A 415 4.87 -5.15 -3.29
N TYR A 416 4.13 -4.53 -4.19
CA TYR A 416 3.76 -5.16 -5.46
C TYR A 416 4.67 -4.71 -6.59
N VAL A 417 4.98 -5.64 -7.47
CA VAL A 417 5.51 -5.40 -8.80
C VAL A 417 4.37 -5.61 -9.77
N LEU A 418 4.01 -4.58 -10.53
CA LEU A 418 3.06 -4.66 -11.63
C LEU A 418 3.86 -4.64 -12.93
N GLU A 419 3.87 -5.75 -13.65
CA GLU A 419 4.51 -5.89 -14.96
C GLU A 419 3.45 -5.73 -16.04
N PHE A 420 3.58 -4.71 -16.88
CA PHE A 420 2.65 -4.40 -17.97
C PHE A 420 3.20 -4.85 -19.31
N SER A 421 2.32 -5.34 -20.19
CA SER A 421 2.59 -5.63 -21.60
C SER A 421 1.39 -5.16 -22.44
N GLY A 422 1.49 -3.97 -23.01
CA GLY A 422 0.37 -3.28 -23.62
C GLY A 422 -0.72 -2.93 -22.61
N SER A 423 -1.89 -3.55 -22.71
CA SER A 423 -2.99 -3.41 -21.75
C SER A 423 -3.12 -4.61 -20.80
N ASP A 424 -2.29 -5.63 -20.96
CA ASP A 424 -2.24 -6.76 -20.05
C ASP A 424 -1.27 -6.46 -18.90
N TYR A 425 -1.49 -7.09 -17.74
CA TYR A 425 -0.60 -6.95 -16.59
C TYR A 425 -0.49 -8.25 -15.79
N VAL A 426 0.59 -8.35 -15.03
CA VAL A 426 0.82 -9.40 -14.04
C VAL A 426 1.30 -8.74 -12.76
N GLU A 427 0.62 -9.02 -11.66
CA GLU A 427 1.02 -8.57 -10.33
C GLU A 427 1.79 -9.66 -9.59
N THR A 428 2.79 -9.24 -8.83
CA THR A 428 3.57 -10.11 -7.96
C THR A 428 3.82 -9.42 -6.63
N TYR A 429 3.43 -10.06 -5.53
CA TYR A 429 3.81 -9.58 -4.21
C TYR A 429 5.26 -9.96 -3.91
N GLN A 430 6.05 -9.01 -3.43
CA GLN A 430 7.45 -9.23 -3.05
C GLN A 430 7.68 -8.80 -1.61
N SER A 431 8.18 -9.72 -0.81
CA SER A 431 8.56 -9.46 0.58
C SER A 431 9.93 -8.78 0.66
N PHE A 432 10.12 -7.90 1.67
CA PHE A 432 11.44 -7.37 2.01
C PHE A 432 12.33 -8.37 2.77
N THR A 433 11.78 -9.47 3.26
CA THR A 433 12.45 -10.39 4.19
C THR A 433 12.53 -11.83 3.71
N HIS A 434 11.91 -12.16 2.58
CA HIS A 434 11.88 -13.49 1.99
C HIS A 434 12.38 -13.44 0.55
N ASP A 435 12.80 -14.57 0.03
CA ASP A 435 13.22 -14.67 -1.36
C ASP A 435 12.04 -14.45 -2.32
N HIS A 436 12.31 -14.00 -3.54
CA HIS A 436 11.26 -13.61 -4.49
C HIS A 436 10.33 -14.75 -4.93
N ASP A 437 10.77 -15.99 -4.82
CA ASP A 437 9.99 -17.20 -5.11
C ASP A 437 9.22 -17.74 -3.89
N GLU A 438 9.45 -17.17 -2.70
CA GLU A 438 8.61 -17.44 -1.54
C GLU A 438 7.34 -16.58 -1.62
N GLN A 439 6.18 -17.23 -1.79
CA GLN A 439 4.89 -16.55 -1.94
C GLN A 439 3.85 -17.00 -0.91
N PHE A 440 4.24 -17.86 0.02
CA PHE A 440 3.37 -18.35 1.08
C PHE A 440 4.18 -18.83 2.29
N HIS A 441 3.51 -19.01 3.40
CA HIS A 441 4.04 -19.76 4.54
C HIS A 441 3.05 -20.81 5.02
N VAL A 442 3.57 -21.78 5.80
CA VAL A 442 2.81 -22.92 6.29
C VAL A 442 2.83 -22.95 7.81
N SER A 443 1.69 -23.25 8.41
CA SER A 443 1.55 -23.49 9.85
C SER A 443 0.57 -24.63 10.12
N PHE A 444 0.43 -25.05 11.39
CA PHE A 444 -0.50 -26.11 11.78
C PHE A 444 -1.50 -25.58 12.80
N ASN A 445 -2.78 -25.80 12.55
CA ASN A 445 -3.87 -25.52 13.48
C ASN A 445 -4.19 -26.82 14.25
N THR A 446 -3.57 -26.97 15.42
CA THR A 446 -3.74 -28.13 16.28
C THR A 446 -4.78 -27.87 17.38
N PRO A 447 -5.39 -28.92 17.99
CA PRO A 447 -6.23 -28.76 19.19
C PRO A 447 -5.53 -27.99 20.32
N ARG A 448 -4.24 -28.29 20.55
CA ARG A 448 -3.41 -27.60 21.55
C ARG A 448 -3.24 -26.10 21.24
N TYR A 449 -3.03 -25.75 19.97
CA TYR A 449 -3.00 -24.33 19.55
C TYR A 449 -4.35 -23.67 19.82
N ARG A 450 -5.47 -24.31 19.44
CA ARG A 450 -6.81 -23.76 19.66
C ARG A 450 -7.12 -23.54 21.13
N GLU A 451 -6.77 -24.51 22.01
CA GLU A 451 -6.93 -24.36 23.45
C GLU A 451 -6.10 -23.20 24.01
N TRP A 452 -4.83 -23.10 23.61
CA TRP A 452 -3.94 -22.02 24.00
C TRP A 452 -4.48 -20.66 23.56
N ALA A 453 -4.91 -20.53 22.30
CA ALA A 453 -5.46 -19.31 21.75
C ALA A 453 -6.79 -18.91 22.43
N GLN A 454 -7.69 -19.87 22.71
CA GLN A 454 -8.93 -19.62 23.46
C GLN A 454 -8.65 -19.11 24.88
N ARG A 455 -7.68 -19.68 25.59
CA ARG A 455 -7.26 -19.19 26.92
C ARG A 455 -6.74 -17.75 26.85
N LEU A 456 -6.03 -17.42 25.79
CA LEU A 456 -5.53 -16.08 25.55
C LEU A 456 -6.69 -15.10 25.25
N MET A 457 -7.66 -15.50 24.42
CA MET A 457 -8.88 -14.72 24.15
C MET A 457 -9.68 -14.46 25.43
N GLY A 458 -9.89 -15.48 26.27
CA GLY A 458 -10.57 -15.31 27.56
C GLY A 458 -9.83 -14.35 28.51
N PHE A 459 -8.50 -14.30 28.43
CA PHE A 459 -7.73 -13.29 29.17
C PHE A 459 -7.99 -11.88 28.59
N VAL A 460 -7.98 -11.72 27.28
CA VAL A 460 -8.22 -10.43 26.62
C VAL A 460 -9.63 -9.90 26.91
N GLU A 461 -10.65 -10.75 26.83
CA GLU A 461 -12.03 -10.39 27.19
C GLU A 461 -12.15 -9.91 28.66
N ALA A 462 -11.45 -10.60 29.56
CA ALA A 462 -11.51 -10.26 31.00
C ALA A 462 -10.75 -8.97 31.34
N TYR A 463 -9.72 -8.60 30.59
CA TYR A 463 -8.78 -7.53 30.96
C TYR A 463 -8.55 -6.52 29.84
N GLY A 464 -9.10 -6.71 28.64
CA GLY A 464 -8.83 -5.90 27.45
C GLY A 464 -9.20 -4.42 27.60
N GLU A 465 -10.22 -4.10 28.39
CA GLU A 465 -10.61 -2.71 28.69
C GLU A 465 -9.71 -2.04 29.75
N THR A 466 -8.98 -2.82 30.53
CA THR A 466 -8.02 -2.29 31.50
C THR A 466 -6.73 -1.93 30.76
N ARG A 467 -6.65 -0.73 30.24
CA ARG A 467 -5.40 -0.14 29.72
C ARG A 467 -4.35 -0.12 30.83
N GLY A 468 -3.54 -1.16 30.92
CA GLY A 468 -2.51 -1.31 31.94
C GLY A 468 -1.46 -2.34 31.56
N ASN A 469 -0.35 -2.35 32.28
CA ASN A 469 0.78 -3.25 32.08
C ASN A 469 0.46 -4.70 32.52
N ILE A 470 -0.70 -5.24 32.11
CA ILE A 470 -1.11 -6.60 32.45
C ILE A 470 -0.56 -7.54 31.38
N VAL A 471 0.45 -8.30 31.74
CA VAL A 471 1.06 -9.30 30.87
C VAL A 471 0.19 -10.55 30.85
N PRO A 472 -0.19 -11.08 29.68
CA PRO A 472 -0.91 -12.35 29.60
C PRO A 472 -0.16 -13.45 30.37
N PRO A 473 -0.86 -14.32 31.10
CA PRO A 473 -0.23 -15.40 31.86
C PRO A 473 0.33 -16.50 30.98
N LEU A 474 -0.02 -16.49 29.70
CA LEU A 474 0.41 -17.43 28.68
C LEU A 474 1.55 -16.87 27.83
N SER A 475 2.42 -17.74 27.35
CA SER A 475 3.50 -17.41 26.42
C SER A 475 3.59 -18.47 25.32
N ILE A 476 4.46 -18.25 24.33
CA ILE A 476 4.76 -19.26 23.32
C ILE A 476 5.31 -20.56 23.96
N ASN A 477 6.00 -20.49 25.10
CA ASN A 477 6.51 -21.67 25.80
C ASN A 477 5.38 -22.56 26.34
N ASP A 478 4.19 -22.01 26.59
CA ASP A 478 3.02 -22.81 27.02
C ASP A 478 2.39 -23.55 25.82
N LEU A 479 2.61 -23.08 24.62
CA LEU A 479 2.19 -23.72 23.36
C LEU A 479 3.24 -24.73 22.88
N GLY A 480 4.52 -24.43 23.06
CA GLY A 480 5.64 -25.20 22.55
C GLY A 480 5.91 -24.99 21.05
N ASP A 481 6.49 -25.97 20.42
CA ASP A 481 6.78 -25.96 18.99
C ASP A 481 5.50 -26.17 18.18
N LEU A 482 5.22 -25.26 17.22
CA LEU A 482 4.07 -25.35 16.33
C LEU A 482 4.17 -26.49 15.31
N HIS A 483 5.40 -26.95 15.01
CA HIS A 483 5.65 -28.07 14.08
C HIS A 483 5.75 -29.41 14.76
N MET A 484 5.55 -29.48 16.08
CA MET A 484 5.47 -30.69 16.86
C MET A 484 4.00 -31.00 17.20
N ILE A 485 3.47 -32.08 16.67
CA ILE A 485 2.06 -32.47 16.74
C ILE A 485 1.98 -33.76 17.52
N THR A 486 1.12 -33.85 18.55
CA THR A 486 0.91 -35.10 19.26
C THR A 486 -0.05 -36.01 18.49
N ARG A 487 0.00 -37.30 18.82
CA ARG A 487 -0.97 -38.25 18.29
C ARG A 487 -2.40 -37.86 18.68
N GLU A 488 -2.61 -37.41 19.91
CA GLU A 488 -3.90 -36.89 20.36
C GLU A 488 -4.35 -35.69 19.54
N ASP A 489 -3.44 -34.73 19.23
CA ASP A 489 -3.75 -33.61 18.33
C ASP A 489 -4.19 -34.07 16.94
N LEU A 490 -3.59 -35.13 16.39
CA LEU A 490 -4.03 -35.70 15.10
C LEU A 490 -5.42 -36.35 15.16
N GLU A 491 -5.67 -37.13 16.23
CA GLU A 491 -6.95 -37.84 16.43
C GLU A 491 -8.10 -36.85 16.65
N ASP A 492 -7.83 -35.75 17.36
CA ASP A 492 -8.79 -34.68 17.67
C ASP A 492 -8.92 -33.62 16.55
N GLY A 493 -8.20 -33.82 15.42
CA GLY A 493 -8.28 -32.99 14.22
C GLY A 493 -7.24 -31.88 14.19
N THR A 494 -6.23 -32.08 13.37
CA THR A 494 -5.20 -31.10 13.01
C THR A 494 -5.23 -30.90 11.50
N TRP A 495 -5.07 -29.65 11.07
CA TRP A 495 -4.94 -29.33 9.66
C TRP A 495 -3.73 -28.42 9.40
N GLY A 496 -3.16 -28.56 8.21
CA GLY A 496 -2.19 -27.61 7.67
C GLY A 496 -2.90 -26.34 7.24
N VAL A 497 -2.30 -25.20 7.52
CA VAL A 497 -2.75 -23.87 7.10
C VAL A 497 -1.69 -23.28 6.18
N VAL A 498 -2.09 -22.90 4.98
CA VAL A 498 -1.23 -22.25 3.99
C VAL A 498 -1.73 -20.83 3.79
N ASN A 499 -0.88 -19.86 4.14
CA ASN A 499 -1.13 -18.43 3.94
C ASN A 499 -0.42 -18.01 2.65
N VAL A 500 -1.18 -17.80 1.59
CA VAL A 500 -0.68 -17.41 0.26
C VAL A 500 -0.78 -15.89 0.14
N TRP A 501 0.33 -15.19 0.21
CA TRP A 501 0.37 -13.73 0.43
C TRP A 501 -0.35 -12.90 -0.65
N ASN A 502 -0.37 -13.39 -1.90
CA ASN A 502 -1.11 -12.80 -3.01
C ASN A 502 -2.21 -13.75 -3.53
N GLY A 503 -2.79 -14.55 -2.61
CA GLY A 503 -3.74 -15.60 -2.98
C GLY A 503 -5.09 -15.04 -3.41
N THR A 504 -5.61 -15.56 -4.52
CA THR A 504 -6.93 -15.23 -5.09
C THR A 504 -7.89 -16.41 -4.99
N GLN A 505 -9.18 -16.20 -5.28
CA GLN A 505 -10.17 -17.28 -5.32
C GLN A 505 -9.81 -18.39 -6.34
N ASP A 506 -9.04 -18.09 -7.38
CA ASP A 506 -8.65 -19.03 -8.43
C ASP A 506 -7.33 -19.76 -8.13
N ALA A 507 -6.67 -19.47 -7.01
CA ALA A 507 -5.45 -20.16 -6.61
C ALA A 507 -5.74 -21.61 -6.19
N VAL A 508 -4.89 -22.53 -6.64
CA VAL A 508 -4.98 -23.96 -6.30
C VAL A 508 -3.84 -24.33 -5.37
N VAL A 509 -4.19 -24.87 -4.19
CA VAL A 509 -3.22 -25.25 -3.16
C VAL A 509 -3.33 -26.74 -2.88
N THR A 510 -2.19 -27.45 -2.89
CA THR A 510 -2.10 -28.86 -2.54
C THR A 510 -0.99 -29.13 -1.53
N LEU A 511 -1.21 -30.13 -0.68
CA LEU A 511 -0.27 -30.59 0.33
C LEU A 511 0.11 -32.04 0.08
N SER A 512 1.38 -32.40 0.17
CA SER A 512 1.87 -33.79 0.06
C SER A 512 2.75 -34.13 1.26
N ILE A 513 2.44 -35.23 1.94
CA ILE A 513 3.22 -35.71 3.09
C ILE A 513 4.17 -36.81 2.64
N ASN A 514 5.47 -36.68 2.93
CA ASN A 514 6.53 -37.66 2.59
C ASN A 514 6.56 -38.05 1.11
N GLY A 515 6.20 -37.13 0.20
CA GLY A 515 6.10 -37.39 -1.23
C GLY A 515 4.95 -38.33 -1.63
N GLY A 516 3.94 -38.44 -0.79
CA GLY A 516 2.67 -39.16 -1.09
C GLY A 516 1.78 -38.40 -2.07
N ASP A 517 0.56 -38.89 -2.25
CA ASP A 517 -0.42 -38.28 -3.16
C ASP A 517 -0.80 -36.86 -2.68
N PRO A 518 -0.97 -35.88 -3.59
CA PRO A 518 -1.39 -34.52 -3.24
C PRO A 518 -2.79 -34.49 -2.63
N MET A 519 -2.95 -33.82 -1.52
CA MET A 519 -4.22 -33.52 -0.86
C MET A 519 -4.63 -32.10 -1.23
N PRO A 520 -5.82 -31.86 -1.80
CA PRO A 520 -6.27 -30.51 -2.07
C PRO A 520 -6.57 -29.74 -0.77
N ALA A 521 -6.14 -28.50 -0.71
CA ALA A 521 -6.53 -27.58 0.36
C ALA A 521 -7.77 -26.77 -0.08
N THR A 522 -8.57 -26.37 0.89
CA THR A 522 -9.78 -25.56 0.69
C THR A 522 -9.53 -24.16 1.21
N ARG A 523 -9.88 -23.14 0.41
CA ARG A 523 -9.84 -21.74 0.83
C ARG A 523 -10.85 -21.53 1.97
N THR A 524 -10.45 -20.82 3.04
CA THR A 524 -11.31 -20.63 4.22
C THR A 524 -12.49 -19.70 3.95
N GLN A 525 -12.33 -18.78 3.01
CA GLN A 525 -13.38 -17.86 2.53
C GLN A 525 -13.57 -18.07 1.04
N ALA A 526 -14.78 -18.40 0.62
CA ALA A 526 -15.05 -18.75 -0.77
C ALA A 526 -15.14 -17.54 -1.71
N GLY A 527 -15.64 -16.41 -1.22
CA GLY A 527 -15.89 -15.21 -2.02
C GLY A 527 -17.21 -15.28 -2.80
N GLU A 528 -18.20 -16.00 -2.26
CA GLU A 528 -19.51 -16.26 -2.89
C GLU A 528 -20.69 -15.64 -2.12
N GLY A 529 -20.45 -14.52 -1.41
CA GLY A 529 -21.48 -13.78 -0.68
C GLY A 529 -21.62 -14.16 0.80
N GLU A 530 -20.71 -14.96 1.32
CA GLU A 530 -20.74 -15.38 2.72
C GLU A 530 -20.28 -14.25 3.68
N ALA A 531 -20.71 -14.39 4.94
CA ALA A 531 -20.20 -13.57 6.02
C ALA A 531 -18.73 -13.86 6.29
N LYS A 532 -17.99 -12.83 6.70
CA LYS A 532 -16.62 -12.99 7.20
C LYS A 532 -16.60 -13.91 8.42
N LEU A 533 -15.84 -14.99 8.32
CA LEU A 533 -15.60 -15.88 9.44
C LEU A 533 -14.63 -15.25 10.43
N SER A 534 -14.88 -15.40 11.72
CA SER A 534 -14.01 -14.89 12.78
C SER A 534 -13.94 -15.92 13.89
N SER A 535 -12.89 -16.71 13.90
CA SER A 535 -12.61 -17.69 14.96
C SER A 535 -11.16 -18.18 14.90
N ILE A 536 -10.71 -18.82 15.96
CA ILE A 536 -9.37 -19.42 16.02
C ILE A 536 -9.19 -20.53 14.97
N GLU A 537 -10.26 -21.23 14.60
CA GLU A 537 -10.22 -22.30 13.61
C GLU A 537 -9.87 -21.78 12.20
N VAL A 538 -10.25 -20.56 11.86
CA VAL A 538 -10.04 -19.94 10.54
C VAL A 538 -8.95 -18.87 10.54
N SER A 539 -8.25 -18.67 11.66
CA SER A 539 -7.11 -17.77 11.74
C SER A 539 -5.81 -18.46 11.33
N ASP A 540 -4.81 -17.66 10.95
CA ASP A 540 -3.47 -18.15 10.72
C ASP A 540 -2.72 -18.31 12.06
N PRO A 541 -2.36 -19.55 12.50
CA PRO A 541 -1.62 -19.76 13.73
C PRO A 541 -0.30 -19.00 13.81
N TYR A 542 0.40 -18.85 12.67
CA TYR A 542 1.63 -18.07 12.61
C TYR A 542 1.39 -16.60 12.96
N ALA A 543 0.41 -15.96 12.32
CA ALA A 543 0.07 -14.57 12.57
C ALA A 543 -0.32 -14.33 14.03
N VAL A 544 -1.20 -15.18 14.59
CA VAL A 544 -1.65 -15.10 16.00
C VAL A 544 -0.46 -15.20 16.96
N VAL A 545 0.41 -16.19 16.77
CA VAL A 545 1.55 -16.41 17.66
C VAL A 545 2.57 -15.27 17.57
N ARG A 546 2.84 -14.76 16.38
CA ARG A 546 3.74 -13.62 16.16
C ARG A 546 3.21 -12.36 16.84
N GLN A 547 1.96 -11.99 16.57
CA GLN A 547 1.31 -10.82 17.17
C GLN A 547 1.33 -10.90 18.71
N MET A 548 0.95 -12.05 19.26
CA MET A 548 0.92 -12.25 20.72
C MET A 548 2.32 -12.19 21.34
N THR A 549 3.32 -12.80 20.71
CA THR A 549 4.68 -12.83 21.23
C THR A 549 5.26 -11.43 21.33
N ASP A 550 5.10 -10.64 20.28
CA ASP A 550 5.62 -9.28 20.24
C ASP A 550 4.85 -8.35 21.19
N THR A 551 3.53 -8.47 21.27
CA THR A 551 2.72 -7.73 22.23
C THR A 551 3.12 -8.06 23.68
N ARG A 552 3.31 -9.33 24.02
CA ARG A 552 3.75 -9.75 25.34
C ARG A 552 5.12 -9.18 25.71
N ARG A 553 6.08 -9.21 24.78
CA ARG A 553 7.42 -8.64 25.01
C ARG A 553 7.36 -7.14 25.25
N ALA A 554 6.55 -6.42 24.48
CA ALA A 554 6.34 -5.00 24.65
C ALA A 554 5.74 -4.66 26.02
N LEU A 555 4.74 -5.41 26.47
CA LEU A 555 4.14 -5.28 27.79
C LEU A 555 5.17 -5.52 28.92
N GLN A 556 6.02 -6.54 28.78
CA GLN A 556 7.08 -6.83 29.75
C GLN A 556 8.14 -5.75 29.81
N SER A 557 8.45 -5.10 28.69
CA SER A 557 9.47 -4.06 28.60
C SER A 557 8.95 -2.65 28.87
N ALA A 558 7.65 -2.44 28.94
CA ALA A 558 7.02 -1.13 29.22
C ALA A 558 7.36 -0.53 30.59
N SER A 559 7.95 -1.30 31.50
CA SER A 559 8.44 -0.82 32.80
C SER A 559 9.86 -0.23 32.74
N GLY A 560 10.53 -0.26 31.60
CA GLY A 560 11.92 0.20 31.43
C GLY A 560 12.05 1.28 30.37
N ASP A 561 13.08 2.10 30.49
CA ASP A 561 13.35 3.26 29.62
C ASP A 561 13.60 2.89 28.15
N ASN A 562 13.89 1.62 27.86
CA ASN A 562 14.27 1.16 26.51
C ASN A 562 13.17 0.34 25.81
N GLY A 563 12.08 0.01 26.49
CA GLY A 563 11.00 -0.81 25.91
C GLY A 563 10.37 -0.18 24.67
N TYR A 564 10.21 1.12 24.70
CA TYR A 564 9.65 1.90 23.60
C TYR A 564 10.47 1.81 22.30
N GLN A 565 11.79 1.89 22.39
CA GLN A 565 12.67 1.90 21.21
C GLN A 565 12.83 0.51 20.56
N VAL A 566 12.60 -0.55 21.30
CA VAL A 566 12.82 -1.93 20.85
C VAL A 566 11.51 -2.61 20.43
N PHE A 567 10.35 -2.17 20.98
CA PHE A 567 9.05 -2.84 20.80
C PHE A 567 7.94 -1.84 20.47
N GLN A 568 8.05 -1.18 19.34
CA GLN A 568 7.23 0.00 19.03
C GLN A 568 5.74 -0.29 18.81
N GLY A 569 5.36 -1.43 18.27
CA GLY A 569 4.00 -1.66 17.86
C GLY A 569 2.97 -1.90 18.98
N ALA A 570 3.41 -2.35 20.14
CA ALA A 570 2.51 -2.43 21.30
C ALA A 570 2.48 -1.14 22.14
N ILE A 571 3.23 -0.12 21.76
CA ILE A 571 3.32 1.17 22.43
C ILE A 571 2.91 2.27 21.46
N TRP A 572 1.60 2.48 21.34
CA TRP A 572 1.07 3.55 20.52
C TRP A 572 1.11 4.89 21.30
N ARG A 573 1.71 5.93 20.73
CA ARG A 573 1.86 7.27 21.35
C ARG A 573 2.39 7.22 22.79
N GLY A 574 3.38 6.36 23.07
CA GLY A 574 3.98 6.21 24.40
C GLY A 574 3.09 5.48 25.42
N ARG A 575 2.05 4.79 25.00
CA ARG A 575 1.18 3.97 25.84
C ARG A 575 1.17 2.55 25.32
N VAL A 576 1.15 1.59 26.25
CA VAL A 576 0.91 0.19 25.89
C VAL A 576 -0.54 0.09 25.44
N GLY A 577 -0.74 -0.31 24.20
CA GLY A 577 -2.07 -0.59 23.65
C GLY A 577 -2.72 -1.79 24.33
N PRO A 578 -4.06 -1.89 24.34
CA PRO A 578 -4.73 -3.13 24.70
C PRO A 578 -4.33 -4.23 23.71
N LEU A 579 -4.32 -5.47 24.18
CA LEU A 579 -4.32 -6.62 23.30
C LEU A 579 -5.63 -6.58 22.52
N ASP A 580 -5.54 -6.55 21.19
CA ASP A 580 -6.72 -6.41 20.35
C ASP A 580 -7.14 -7.76 19.77
N PRO A 581 -8.30 -8.33 20.22
CA PRO A 581 -8.71 -9.68 19.81
C PRO A 581 -8.96 -9.82 18.31
N TRP A 582 -9.38 -8.77 17.63
CA TRP A 582 -9.67 -8.81 16.20
C TRP A 582 -8.46 -9.20 15.35
N LEU A 583 -7.24 -8.85 15.79
CA LEU A 583 -6.00 -9.28 15.13
C LEU A 583 -5.81 -10.80 15.10
N TRP A 584 -6.51 -11.53 15.96
CA TRP A 584 -6.26 -12.94 16.24
C TRP A 584 -7.34 -13.87 15.71
N THR A 585 -8.53 -13.34 15.50
CA THR A 585 -9.70 -14.12 15.09
C THR A 585 -10.21 -13.78 13.71
N THR A 586 -9.65 -12.74 13.07
CA THR A 586 -10.03 -12.36 11.72
C THR A 586 -9.58 -13.44 10.74
N SER A 587 -10.52 -13.92 9.94
CA SER A 587 -10.23 -14.77 8.80
C SER A 587 -9.49 -13.98 7.71
N SER A 588 -8.84 -14.68 6.81
CA SER A 588 -8.19 -14.12 5.63
C SER A 588 -8.71 -14.81 4.38
N GLN A 589 -8.94 -14.05 3.32
CA GLN A 589 -9.29 -14.57 2.02
C GLN A 589 -8.13 -15.33 1.32
N HIS A 590 -6.92 -15.20 1.84
CA HIS A 590 -5.72 -15.84 1.30
C HIS A 590 -5.20 -17.01 2.17
N LEU A 591 -6.09 -17.67 2.95
CA LEU A 591 -5.80 -18.88 3.73
C LEU A 591 -6.45 -20.11 3.10
N TRP A 592 -5.66 -21.18 3.01
CA TRP A 592 -6.12 -22.53 2.62
C TRP A 592 -5.84 -23.51 3.74
N THR A 593 -6.73 -24.50 3.90
CA THR A 593 -6.59 -25.55 4.92
C THR A 593 -6.78 -26.94 4.33
N ALA A 594 -6.02 -27.92 4.84
CA ALA A 594 -6.20 -29.33 4.55
C ALA A 594 -5.98 -30.18 5.80
N ASP A 595 -6.90 -31.10 6.08
CA ASP A 595 -6.79 -32.01 7.22
C ASP A 595 -5.56 -32.92 7.08
N LEU A 596 -4.82 -33.10 8.18
CA LEU A 596 -3.76 -34.08 8.23
C LEU A 596 -4.33 -35.50 8.51
N PRO A 597 -3.76 -36.56 7.89
CA PRO A 597 -4.19 -37.93 8.18
C PRO A 597 -3.97 -38.29 9.66
N ALA A 598 -5.01 -38.74 10.33
CA ALA A 598 -4.98 -39.10 11.74
C ALA A 598 -4.07 -40.32 12.06
N ASP A 599 -3.70 -41.09 11.06
CA ASP A 599 -2.92 -42.33 11.21
C ASP A 599 -1.42 -42.16 10.86
N LEU A 600 -0.93 -40.92 10.75
CA LEU A 600 0.49 -40.64 10.54
C LEU A 600 1.32 -41.31 11.66
N PRO A 601 2.36 -42.09 11.35
CA PRO A 601 3.19 -42.69 12.38
C PRO A 601 4.01 -41.63 13.18
N ALA A 602 4.41 -41.98 14.39
CA ALA A 602 5.36 -41.13 15.11
C ALA A 602 6.71 -41.03 14.37
N GLY A 603 7.30 -39.85 14.37
CA GLY A 603 8.57 -39.54 13.70
C GLY A 603 8.58 -38.21 12.97
N ILE A 604 9.65 -37.97 12.23
CA ILE A 604 9.81 -36.76 11.41
C ILE A 604 9.17 -36.99 10.04
N HIS A 605 8.40 -36.01 9.61
CA HIS A 605 7.73 -35.99 8.32
C HIS A 605 8.10 -34.75 7.52
N SER A 606 8.02 -34.83 6.20
CA SER A 606 8.07 -33.68 5.32
C SER A 606 6.66 -33.33 4.84
N LEU A 607 6.34 -32.06 4.81
CA LEU A 607 5.14 -31.52 4.16
C LEU A 607 5.60 -30.66 3.00
N THR A 608 5.27 -31.08 1.78
CA THR A 608 5.47 -30.26 0.57
C THR A 608 4.15 -29.60 0.21
N VAL A 609 4.19 -28.29 0.04
CA VAL A 609 3.05 -27.48 -0.41
C VAL A 609 3.36 -26.96 -1.81
N GLU A 610 2.38 -27.07 -2.70
CA GLU A 610 2.41 -26.51 -4.04
C GLU A 610 1.23 -25.54 -4.18
N VAL A 611 1.52 -24.31 -4.62
CA VAL A 611 0.56 -23.26 -4.89
C VAL A 611 0.64 -22.90 -6.37
N SER A 612 -0.48 -23.04 -7.10
CA SER A 612 -0.62 -22.49 -8.43
C SER A 612 -1.50 -21.23 -8.34
N ASP A 613 -0.98 -20.08 -8.71
CA ASP A 613 -1.73 -18.82 -8.71
C ASP A 613 -2.65 -18.71 -9.95
N HIS A 614 -3.46 -17.65 -10.02
CA HIS A 614 -4.40 -17.42 -11.12
C HIS A 614 -3.72 -17.09 -12.46
N HIS A 615 -2.43 -16.75 -12.47
CA HIS A 615 -1.61 -16.62 -13.68
C HIS A 615 -0.99 -17.96 -14.12
N GLY A 616 -1.17 -19.04 -13.33
CA GLY A 616 -0.59 -20.36 -13.59
C GLY A 616 0.89 -20.49 -13.19
N ARG A 617 1.43 -19.55 -12.41
CA ARG A 617 2.76 -19.69 -11.82
C ARG A 617 2.69 -20.66 -10.65
N VAL A 618 3.72 -21.48 -10.49
CA VAL A 618 3.75 -22.52 -9.46
C VAL A 618 4.88 -22.24 -8.48
N TYR A 619 4.52 -22.20 -7.20
CA TYR A 619 5.44 -22.02 -6.07
C TYR A 619 5.42 -23.29 -5.22
N THR A 620 6.57 -23.72 -4.75
CA THR A 620 6.69 -24.96 -3.97
C THR A 620 7.65 -24.74 -2.81
N ASP A 621 7.23 -25.16 -1.61
CA ASP A 621 8.07 -25.23 -0.43
C ASP A 621 7.89 -26.56 0.31
N THR A 622 8.91 -26.95 1.09
CA THR A 622 8.89 -28.18 1.89
C THR A 622 9.38 -27.90 3.29
N ILE A 623 8.52 -28.12 4.26
CA ILE A 623 8.84 -28.00 5.68
C ILE A 623 8.91 -29.37 6.36
N ALA A 624 9.66 -29.45 7.45
CA ALA A 624 9.67 -30.61 8.34
C ALA A 624 8.73 -30.39 9.52
N PHE A 625 8.02 -31.44 9.93
CA PHE A 625 7.23 -31.47 11.15
C PHE A 625 7.38 -32.81 11.85
N GLU A 626 7.01 -32.88 13.10
CA GLU A 626 7.20 -34.04 13.95
C GLU A 626 5.87 -34.53 14.55
N ILE A 627 5.64 -35.84 14.46
CA ILE A 627 4.58 -36.53 15.19
C ILE A 627 5.17 -37.22 16.40
N VAL A 628 4.69 -36.88 17.60
CA VAL A 628 5.14 -37.43 18.88
C VAL A 628 4.00 -38.07 19.66
N GLU A 629 4.30 -39.06 20.50
CA GLU A 629 3.28 -39.65 21.39
C GLU A 629 2.91 -38.67 22.50
N GLU A 630 3.92 -37.99 23.08
CA GLU A 630 3.77 -36.96 24.11
C GLU A 630 4.78 -35.83 23.82
N ILE A 631 4.41 -34.56 24.15
CA ILE A 631 5.36 -33.45 24.06
C ILE A 631 6.51 -33.69 25.03
N PRO A 632 7.77 -33.74 24.55
CA PRO A 632 8.90 -33.87 25.44
C PRO A 632 9.05 -32.63 26.34
N GLU A 633 9.75 -32.79 27.44
CA GLU A 633 10.09 -31.64 28.27
C GLU A 633 10.92 -30.62 27.48
N MET A 634 10.35 -29.46 27.20
CA MET A 634 10.96 -28.42 26.37
C MET A 634 11.87 -27.47 27.15
N GLY A 635 11.82 -27.56 28.47
CA GLY A 635 12.58 -26.70 29.37
C GLY A 635 14.01 -27.21 29.60
N TRP A 636 14.78 -26.38 30.32
CA TRP A 636 16.10 -26.76 30.82
C TRP A 636 15.96 -27.81 31.92
N GLN A 637 16.62 -28.96 31.74
CA GLN A 637 16.64 -30.03 32.76
C GLN A 637 17.76 -29.74 33.77
N GLU A 638 17.42 -29.10 34.90
CA GLU A 638 18.37 -28.73 35.94
C GLU A 638 19.07 -29.96 36.55
N GLU A 639 18.35 -31.09 36.66
CA GLU A 639 18.86 -32.34 37.24
C GLU A 639 20.05 -32.95 36.47
N LEU A 640 20.29 -32.57 35.22
CA LEU A 640 21.44 -33.07 34.42
C LEU A 640 22.74 -32.37 34.75
N TRP A 641 22.73 -31.31 35.53
CA TRP A 641 23.88 -30.45 35.77
C TRP A 641 24.23 -30.33 37.27
N ASP A 642 23.50 -31.01 38.14
CA ASP A 642 23.81 -31.23 39.53
C ASP A 642 24.69 -32.50 39.70
#